data_791ef99bf714f046c80f2ac5a522da5f
#
_entry.id   791ef99bf714f046c80f2ac5a522da5f
#
_cell.length_a   1.000
_cell.length_b   1.000
_cell.length_c   1.000
_cell.angle_alpha   90.00
_cell.angle_beta   90.00
_cell.angle_gamma   90.00
#
_symmetry.space_group_name_H-M   'P 1'
#
loop_
_entity.id
_entity.type
_entity.pdbx_description
1 polymer ?
#
loop_
_entity_poly.entity_id
_entity_poly.type
_entity_poly.pdbx_seq_one_letter_code
_entity_poly.pdbx_strand_id
1 'polypeptide(L)'
;MHSIPGESHKLARSIRAATPRRPHLGWLLAGLTALPVPGAFAADSADQEPTLKSVTVTATRREESLQKVPVAVSVLDGEQLERDNRNGVASIVQQVPSLNFRTGASNKDTSLFVRGVGTISTSPGVEPTVATVIDGVVYARPGQATLDLLDLERIEVLRGPQGTLFGKNASAGVLNITSKAPTAETHGYVDQSYYSGNESRTRFGIGGSLIPDTLKGSITTLFGSYDGNVDNQHNGQEVNGYNHKGVRGKLEFTPNDDLKFTLIADYMQSHDDAPNGVVSKSLTPAFANALNPVRASSDNRDINTDTRSHVDDINKGLSGQLDWNLGDYTLTSITAWRGWDNTQYQDGDRLGTVTAAFPGTADKGDLAFDQYSQELRLASPKGEFLEYVGGLFYMHGKDEETYQRTLTTPTSINRGVADYSTTSDSYAVFGESTLNFTSNFRGIAGLRWTHDDLEYDHRRVSTSATTVSGIQPGTSSSGSVDEDGWSGRLGVQYDLSDTVTTYLTYSRGYKGPAYNVFFNMQPRDTEALKPETSNTWEAGIKATSWNNRLTTNLAVFHSDYDNYQANFFDTVAGQVVTRLINAGSVSTEGVELDYALQATQQLKFSGALAYTRARIDEFACPAGAAASCNVNGKPLPFSPDWKSYVRADYTIPLDNGLDIELGTDYSWQSEVQYDISQNVDTKQGAYGLWNASVALADYSNGWRVALLGKNLADKSYSPLLASGGSYIYRAVPRDDERYFGVQLRKDF
;
A
#
# COMPACT_ATOMS: atom_id res chain seq x y z
N MET A 1 35.30 73.35 23.57
CA MET A 1 34.72 74.02 24.81
C MET A 1 33.67 73.06 25.36
N HIS A 2 33.93 72.64 26.57
CA HIS A 2 33.03 72.12 27.63
C HIS A 2 32.20 70.83 27.29
N SER A 3 32.40 69.74 27.82
CA SER A 3 32.76 69.16 29.17
C SER A 3 31.71 68.13 29.53
N ILE A 4 32.17 66.95 29.71
CA ILE A 4 31.83 65.74 30.42
C ILE A 4 31.05 66.02 31.77
N PRO A 5 30.33 65.05 32.46
CA PRO A 5 30.52 63.58 32.51
C PRO A 5 29.26 62.72 32.82
N GLY A 6 29.50 61.38 32.83
CA GLY A 6 29.16 60.34 33.81
C GLY A 6 27.87 59.59 33.51
N GLU A 7 27.68 58.33 33.67
CA GLU A 7 28.28 57.32 34.52
C GLU A 7 27.94 55.92 34.04
N SER A 8 28.77 55.02 34.36
CA SER A 8 28.73 53.58 34.06
C SER A 8 27.64 52.83 34.85
N HIS A 9 26.96 51.86 34.20
CA HIS A 9 26.56 50.65 34.91
C HIS A 9 26.70 49.42 34.02
N LYS A 10 27.62 48.56 34.42
CA LYS A 10 27.79 47.19 33.94
C LYS A 10 26.60 46.34 34.33
N LEU A 11 26.03 45.59 33.38
CA LEU A 11 25.26 44.39 33.70
C LEU A 11 25.71 43.30 32.74
N ALA A 12 26.55 42.41 33.25
CA ALA A 12 26.94 41.15 32.65
C ALA A 12 25.68 40.26 32.58
N ARG A 13 25.24 39.87 31.41
CA ARG A 13 24.31 38.75 31.21
C ARG A 13 25.08 37.52 30.76
N SER A 14 25.16 36.56 31.67
CA SER A 14 25.66 35.21 31.45
C SER A 14 24.87 34.51 30.35
N ILE A 15 25.57 34.07 29.32
CA ILE A 15 25.05 33.12 28.32
C ILE A 15 25.02 31.76 29.02
N ARG A 16 23.84 31.26 29.38
CA ARG A 16 23.61 29.86 29.74
C ARG A 16 23.35 29.08 28.44
N ALA A 17 24.28 28.19 28.10
CA ALA A 17 24.08 27.18 27.10
C ALA A 17 22.88 26.28 27.48
N ALA A 18 21.89 26.24 26.64
CA ALA A 18 20.76 25.30 26.76
C ALA A 18 21.19 23.95 26.26
N THR A 19 21.42 23.02 27.16
CA THR A 19 21.52 21.56 26.82
C THR A 19 20.17 21.04 26.41
N PRO A 20 20.08 20.20 25.35
CA PRO A 20 18.83 19.59 24.94
C PRO A 20 18.38 18.57 26.00
N ARG A 21 17.21 18.77 26.56
CA ARG A 21 16.54 17.83 27.44
C ARG A 21 16.17 16.59 26.67
N ARG A 22 16.72 15.44 27.02
CA ARG A 22 16.24 14.12 26.63
C ARG A 22 14.81 13.93 27.16
N PRO A 23 13.84 13.44 26.35
CA PRO A 23 12.54 13.07 26.88
C PRO A 23 12.70 11.80 27.74
N HIS A 24 12.26 11.90 28.99
CA HIS A 24 12.19 10.76 29.89
C HIS A 24 11.11 9.79 29.41
N LEU A 25 11.53 8.60 29.05
CA LEU A 25 10.72 7.41 28.71
C LEU A 25 10.15 6.79 30.00
N GLY A 26 9.27 7.47 30.69
CA GLY A 26 8.88 7.05 32.05
C GLY A 26 7.39 7.12 32.38
N TRP A 27 6.47 7.44 31.47
CA TRP A 27 5.06 7.70 31.82
C TRP A 27 4.00 7.04 30.92
N LEU A 28 4.30 5.94 30.23
CA LEU A 28 3.30 5.21 29.41
C LEU A 28 2.78 3.90 30.06
N LEU A 29 3.12 3.64 31.31
CA LEU A 29 2.67 2.42 32.02
C LEU A 29 1.81 2.69 33.28
N ALA A 30 1.34 3.90 33.51
CA ALA A 30 0.61 4.26 34.72
C ALA A 30 -0.82 4.82 34.49
N GLY A 31 -1.53 4.34 33.45
CA GLY A 31 -2.91 4.76 33.12
C GLY A 31 -3.96 3.65 33.16
N LEU A 32 -3.64 2.46 33.61
CA LEU A 32 -4.58 1.32 33.74
C LEU A 32 -4.94 1.09 35.22
N THR A 33 -5.41 2.09 35.93
CA THR A 33 -5.99 1.88 37.26
C THR A 33 -7.50 1.95 37.21
N ALA A 34 -8.09 0.75 37.40
CA ALA A 34 -9.36 0.46 38.04
C ALA A 34 -10.62 1.15 37.49
N LEU A 35 -11.19 0.54 36.46
CA LEU A 35 -12.66 0.52 36.34
C LEU A 35 -13.20 -0.53 37.32
N PRO A 36 -14.28 -0.25 38.08
CA PRO A 36 -14.89 -1.26 38.94
C PRO A 36 -15.49 -2.37 38.09
N VAL A 37 -14.99 -3.58 38.27
CA VAL A 37 -15.56 -4.81 37.68
C VAL A 37 -16.91 -5.03 38.34
N PRO A 38 -18.06 -5.05 37.62
CA PRO A 38 -19.30 -5.56 38.17
C PRO A 38 -19.14 -7.05 38.45
N GLY A 39 -19.65 -7.46 39.58
CA GLY A 39 -19.50 -8.84 40.08
C GLY A 39 -19.88 -9.93 39.10
N ALA A 40 -19.16 -11.02 39.23
CA ALA A 40 -19.29 -12.24 38.48
C ALA A 40 -20.74 -12.77 38.47
N PHE A 41 -21.32 -12.89 37.28
CA PHE A 41 -22.39 -13.85 37.03
C PHE A 41 -21.72 -15.13 36.54
N ALA A 42 -21.72 -16.15 37.41
CA ALA A 42 -21.30 -17.49 37.05
C ALA A 42 -22.40 -18.11 36.18
N ALA A 43 -22.12 -18.32 34.91
CA ALA A 43 -22.81 -19.29 34.10
C ALA A 43 -21.86 -20.48 33.89
N ASP A 44 -22.22 -21.63 34.33
CA ASP A 44 -21.59 -22.93 34.10
C ASP A 44 -21.63 -23.22 32.59
N SER A 45 -20.57 -22.85 31.88
CA SER A 45 -20.27 -23.39 30.55
C SER A 45 -18.92 -24.10 30.64
N ALA A 46 -18.88 -25.34 30.18
CA ALA A 46 -17.73 -26.23 30.20
C ALA A 46 -16.41 -25.47 29.86
N ASP A 47 -15.43 -25.60 30.76
CA ASP A 47 -14.09 -25.02 30.74
C ASP A 47 -13.32 -25.42 29.47
N GLN A 48 -13.56 -24.73 28.34
CA GLN A 48 -12.56 -24.65 27.30
C GLN A 48 -11.75 -23.37 27.56
N GLU A 49 -10.46 -23.54 27.88
CA GLU A 49 -9.55 -22.38 27.99
C GLU A 49 -9.59 -21.57 26.70
N PRO A 50 -9.67 -20.23 26.79
CA PRO A 50 -9.68 -19.37 25.63
C PRO A 50 -8.35 -19.49 24.87
N THR A 51 -8.37 -19.94 23.61
CA THR A 51 -7.18 -20.10 22.77
C THR A 51 -7.29 -19.34 21.47
N LEU A 52 -6.16 -18.85 20.96
CA LEU A 52 -6.08 -18.27 19.60
C LEU A 52 -6.13 -19.40 18.57
N LYS A 53 -6.88 -19.17 17.48
CA LYS A 53 -6.85 -20.05 16.31
C LYS A 53 -5.48 -19.97 15.64
N SER A 54 -4.98 -21.10 15.13
CA SER A 54 -3.78 -21.12 14.29
C SER A 54 -4.02 -20.32 13.00
N VAL A 55 -3.10 -19.45 12.66
CA VAL A 55 -3.13 -18.67 11.41
C VAL A 55 -2.27 -19.37 10.36
N THR A 56 -2.87 -19.67 9.21
CA THR A 56 -2.19 -20.25 8.05
C THR A 56 -1.82 -19.16 7.05
N VAL A 57 -0.62 -19.25 6.48
CA VAL A 57 -0.11 -18.33 5.46
C VAL A 57 0.42 -19.08 4.25
N THR A 58 0.56 -18.38 3.13
CA THR A 58 1.11 -18.92 1.87
C THR A 58 2.43 -18.25 1.46
N ALA A 59 3.13 -17.69 2.44
CA ALA A 59 4.39 -16.96 2.26
C ALA A 59 5.51 -17.77 1.58
N THR A 60 5.48 -19.10 1.69
CA THR A 60 6.44 -20.04 1.07
C THR A 60 5.86 -20.72 -0.17
N ARG A 61 4.80 -20.19 -0.77
CA ARG A 61 4.02 -20.83 -1.86
C ARG A 61 3.42 -22.18 -1.45
N ARG A 62 3.34 -22.44 -0.14
CA ARG A 62 2.69 -23.58 0.50
C ARG A 62 1.89 -23.09 1.70
N GLU A 63 0.82 -23.77 2.05
CA GLU A 63 0.10 -23.50 3.29
C GLU A 63 0.93 -23.96 4.50
N GLU A 64 1.28 -23.01 5.38
CA GLU A 64 2.06 -23.24 6.58
C GLU A 64 1.54 -22.39 7.74
N SER A 65 1.76 -22.86 8.97
CA SER A 65 1.47 -22.05 10.15
C SER A 65 2.33 -20.80 10.19
N LEU A 66 1.74 -19.62 10.41
CA LEU A 66 2.43 -18.35 10.60
C LEU A 66 3.61 -18.47 11.59
N GLN A 67 3.45 -19.28 12.65
CA GLN A 67 4.46 -19.45 13.69
C GLN A 67 5.68 -20.30 13.23
N LYS A 68 5.59 -20.96 12.08
CA LYS A 68 6.67 -21.82 11.55
C LYS A 68 7.34 -21.23 10.30
N VAL A 69 6.84 -20.14 9.74
CA VAL A 69 7.43 -19.52 8.54
C VAL A 69 8.58 -18.60 8.94
N PRO A 70 9.82 -18.77 8.38
CA PRO A 70 11.01 -18.00 8.75
C PRO A 70 11.08 -16.65 8.00
N VAL A 71 10.02 -15.86 8.10
CA VAL A 71 9.92 -14.50 7.54
C VAL A 71 8.96 -13.67 8.39
N ALA A 72 9.19 -12.35 8.46
CA ALA A 72 8.27 -11.42 9.10
C ALA A 72 7.02 -11.24 8.23
N VAL A 73 5.85 -11.64 8.75
CA VAL A 73 4.55 -11.54 8.06
C VAL A 73 3.51 -10.97 9.00
N SER A 74 2.77 -9.95 8.55
CA SER A 74 1.51 -9.54 9.19
C SER A 74 0.33 -10.12 8.41
N VAL A 75 -0.66 -10.63 9.11
CA VAL A 75 -1.86 -11.21 8.52
C VAL A 75 -3.08 -10.41 8.97
N LEU A 76 -3.88 -9.97 8.02
CA LEU A 76 -5.15 -9.29 8.24
C LEU A 76 -6.29 -10.22 7.80
N ASP A 77 -7.23 -10.42 8.70
CA ASP A 77 -8.44 -11.22 8.45
C ASP A 77 -9.44 -10.44 7.60
N GLY A 78 -9.94 -11.06 6.53
CA GLY A 78 -10.83 -10.41 5.58
C GLY A 78 -12.20 -10.06 6.19
N GLU A 79 -12.75 -10.94 7.02
CA GLU A 79 -14.03 -10.68 7.69
C GLU A 79 -13.92 -9.50 8.66
N GLN A 80 -12.80 -9.41 9.40
CA GLN A 80 -12.54 -8.26 10.28
C GLN A 80 -12.41 -6.95 9.50
N LEU A 81 -11.74 -6.96 8.34
CA LEU A 81 -11.65 -5.79 7.48
C LEU A 81 -13.03 -5.36 6.95
N GLU A 82 -13.88 -6.31 6.56
CA GLU A 82 -15.26 -6.05 6.15
C GLU A 82 -16.11 -5.46 7.28
N ARG A 83 -16.01 -6.01 8.50
CA ARG A 83 -16.71 -5.50 9.71
C ARG A 83 -16.27 -4.09 10.08
N ASP A 84 -15.02 -3.74 9.82
CA ASP A 84 -14.46 -2.42 10.10
C ASP A 84 -14.63 -1.42 8.94
N ASN A 85 -15.31 -1.81 7.84
CA ASN A 85 -15.39 -1.01 6.61
C ASN A 85 -14.03 -0.55 6.09
N ARG A 86 -13.05 -1.47 6.05
CA ARG A 86 -11.72 -1.26 5.45
C ARG A 86 -11.67 -1.98 4.11
N ASN A 87 -11.96 -1.25 3.04
CA ASN A 87 -12.34 -1.84 1.76
C ASN A 87 -11.22 -1.85 0.71
N GLY A 88 -10.21 -1.00 0.85
CA GLY A 88 -9.11 -0.88 -0.10
C GLY A 88 -7.75 -0.90 0.57
N VAL A 89 -6.70 -1.02 -0.23
CA VAL A 89 -5.31 -1.10 0.23
C VAL A 89 -4.92 0.12 1.08
N ALA A 90 -5.36 1.33 0.73
CA ALA A 90 -5.08 2.53 1.50
C ALA A 90 -5.59 2.46 2.97
N SER A 91 -6.69 1.73 3.21
CA SER A 91 -7.28 1.61 4.55
C SER A 91 -6.58 0.62 5.48
N ILE A 92 -5.82 -0.33 4.92
CA ILE A 92 -5.10 -1.35 5.72
C ILE A 92 -3.75 -0.87 6.25
N VAL A 93 -3.15 0.19 5.66
CA VAL A 93 -1.85 0.71 6.10
C VAL A 93 -1.84 1.21 7.55
N GLN A 94 -3.01 1.54 8.09
CA GLN A 94 -3.14 1.91 9.50
C GLN A 94 -2.95 0.72 10.45
N GLN A 95 -3.25 -0.51 9.99
CA GLN A 95 -3.16 -1.74 10.77
C GLN A 95 -1.79 -2.43 10.68
N VAL A 96 -1.01 -2.15 9.63
CA VAL A 96 0.32 -2.73 9.42
C VAL A 96 1.38 -1.63 9.51
N PRO A 97 2.04 -1.45 10.68
CA PRO A 97 2.97 -0.35 10.90
C PRO A 97 4.15 -0.26 9.93
N SER A 98 4.62 -1.40 9.39
CA SER A 98 5.70 -1.44 8.40
C SER A 98 5.26 -1.09 6.98
N LEU A 99 3.94 -1.02 6.72
CA LEU A 99 3.35 -0.71 5.41
C LEU A 99 2.97 0.77 5.33
N ASN A 100 3.31 1.43 4.22
CA ASN A 100 2.85 2.77 3.88
C ASN A 100 2.33 2.80 2.45
N PHE A 101 1.52 3.81 2.16
CA PHE A 101 0.86 3.97 0.87
C PHE A 101 0.98 5.41 0.40
N ARG A 102 1.39 5.58 -0.85
CA ARG A 102 1.34 6.86 -1.53
C ARG A 102 0.10 6.91 -2.40
N THR A 103 -0.77 7.85 -2.13
CA THR A 103 -1.86 8.20 -3.04
C THR A 103 -1.37 9.18 -4.09
N GLY A 104 -1.87 9.07 -5.31
CA GLY A 104 -1.66 10.03 -6.39
C GLY A 104 -2.96 10.73 -6.78
N ALA A 105 -2.90 11.55 -7.81
CA ALA A 105 -4.09 12.13 -8.43
C ALA A 105 -4.88 11.11 -9.27
N SER A 106 -4.26 9.98 -9.60
CA SER A 106 -4.83 8.84 -10.29
C SER A 106 -4.35 7.54 -9.62
N ASN A 107 -5.09 6.45 -9.76
CA ASN A 107 -4.69 5.15 -9.26
C ASN A 107 -3.37 4.66 -9.88
N LYS A 108 -3.06 5.06 -11.11
CA LYS A 108 -1.77 4.73 -11.76
C LYS A 108 -0.55 5.30 -11.01
N ASP A 109 -0.74 6.37 -10.23
CA ASP A 109 0.32 7.06 -9.48
C ASP A 109 0.45 6.56 -8.03
N THR A 110 -0.26 5.49 -7.66
CA THR A 110 -0.21 4.92 -6.32
C THR A 110 1.02 4.04 -6.13
N SER A 111 1.50 3.95 -4.91
CA SER A 111 2.67 3.13 -4.58
C SER A 111 2.59 2.57 -3.16
N LEU A 112 3.16 1.37 -2.99
CA LEU A 112 3.33 0.72 -1.69
C LEU A 112 4.76 0.86 -1.22
N PHE A 113 4.94 1.00 0.10
CA PHE A 113 6.22 1.04 0.77
C PHE A 113 6.21 0.04 1.92
N VAL A 114 7.24 -0.78 2.00
CA VAL A 114 7.46 -1.69 3.12
C VAL A 114 8.81 -1.34 3.75
N ARG A 115 8.83 -1.20 5.08
CA ARG A 115 10.04 -0.79 5.82
C ARG A 115 10.64 0.54 5.30
N GLY A 116 9.77 1.45 4.85
CA GLY A 116 10.16 2.75 4.31
C GLY A 116 10.68 2.76 2.88
N VAL A 117 10.74 1.62 2.20
CA VAL A 117 11.23 1.52 0.81
C VAL A 117 10.08 1.17 -0.13
N GLY A 118 9.99 1.89 -1.25
CA GLY A 118 8.96 1.72 -2.28
C GLY A 118 9.30 2.51 -3.53
N THR A 119 8.52 2.33 -4.58
CA THR A 119 8.71 3.04 -5.85
C THR A 119 8.05 4.41 -5.82
N ILE A 120 8.81 5.44 -6.14
CA ILE A 120 8.29 6.79 -6.38
C ILE A 120 8.45 7.08 -7.86
N SER A 121 7.49 6.67 -8.69
CA SER A 121 7.50 6.95 -10.13
C SER A 121 6.08 6.97 -10.70
N THR A 122 5.89 7.77 -11.75
CA THR A 122 4.67 7.80 -12.57
C THR A 122 4.94 7.26 -13.99
N SER A 123 6.18 6.83 -14.26
CA SER A 123 6.59 6.29 -15.57
C SER A 123 6.11 4.84 -15.74
N PRO A 124 5.49 4.49 -16.88
CA PRO A 124 5.16 3.10 -17.17
C PRO A 124 6.40 2.21 -17.38
N GLY A 125 7.55 2.78 -17.67
CA GLY A 125 8.83 2.06 -17.76
C GLY A 125 9.48 1.75 -16.43
N VAL A 126 8.77 1.93 -15.28
CA VAL A 126 9.29 1.67 -13.93
C VAL A 126 8.38 0.69 -13.21
N GLU A 127 8.94 -0.38 -12.75
CA GLU A 127 8.23 -1.41 -11.98
C GLU A 127 8.24 -1.11 -10.46
N PRO A 128 7.31 -1.72 -9.68
CA PRO A 128 7.25 -1.51 -8.23
C PRO A 128 8.41 -2.18 -7.48
N THR A 129 8.69 -1.73 -6.26
CA THR A 129 9.64 -2.35 -5.31
C THR A 129 8.92 -3.30 -4.34
N VAL A 130 7.60 -3.13 -4.19
CA VAL A 130 6.71 -4.01 -3.42
C VAL A 130 5.75 -4.69 -4.39
N ALA A 131 5.83 -6.02 -4.49
CA ALA A 131 4.96 -6.80 -5.36
C ALA A 131 3.55 -6.92 -4.77
N THR A 132 2.54 -6.91 -5.63
CA THR A 132 1.16 -7.26 -5.26
C THR A 132 0.77 -8.55 -5.97
N VAL A 133 0.24 -9.50 -5.19
CA VAL A 133 -0.21 -10.81 -5.66
C VAL A 133 -1.62 -11.04 -5.20
N ILE A 134 -2.54 -11.40 -6.10
CA ILE A 134 -3.94 -11.72 -5.76
C ILE A 134 -4.24 -13.12 -6.30
N ASP A 135 -4.66 -14.02 -5.40
CA ASP A 135 -4.95 -15.42 -5.73
C ASP A 135 -3.83 -16.09 -6.57
N GLY A 136 -2.57 -15.83 -6.20
CA GLY A 136 -1.38 -16.38 -6.87
C GLY A 136 -0.91 -15.61 -8.10
N VAL A 137 -1.72 -14.72 -8.67
CA VAL A 137 -1.38 -13.90 -9.85
C VAL A 137 -0.64 -12.64 -9.43
N VAL A 138 0.55 -12.39 -10.00
CA VAL A 138 1.30 -11.15 -9.83
C VAL A 138 0.64 -10.01 -10.62
N TYR A 139 0.46 -8.86 -9.99
CA TYR A 139 0.00 -7.63 -10.64
C TYR A 139 1.21 -6.74 -10.92
N ALA A 140 1.50 -6.52 -12.19
CA ALA A 140 2.68 -5.75 -12.60
C ALA A 140 2.59 -4.26 -12.21
N ARG A 141 1.38 -3.73 -12.12
CA ARG A 141 1.11 -2.33 -11.75
C ARG A 141 0.39 -2.25 -10.41
N PRO A 142 0.92 -1.53 -9.40
CA PRO A 142 0.25 -1.38 -8.10
C PRO A 142 -1.15 -0.79 -8.22
N GLY A 143 -1.37 0.14 -9.14
CA GLY A 143 -2.66 0.79 -9.37
C GLY A 143 -3.80 -0.16 -9.72
N GLN A 144 -3.52 -1.30 -10.35
CA GLN A 144 -4.53 -2.33 -10.65
C GLN A 144 -5.12 -2.97 -9.37
N ALA A 145 -4.37 -2.98 -8.27
CA ALA A 145 -4.73 -3.66 -7.03
C ALA A 145 -5.19 -2.71 -5.92
N THR A 146 -5.30 -1.40 -6.20
CA THR A 146 -5.66 -0.38 -5.19
C THR A 146 -7.16 -0.15 -5.07
N LEU A 147 -7.95 -0.68 -5.98
CA LEU A 147 -9.42 -0.64 -5.94
C LEU A 147 -9.97 -1.52 -4.80
N ASP A 148 -11.28 -1.52 -4.64
CA ASP A 148 -11.98 -2.29 -3.62
C ASP A 148 -11.66 -3.79 -3.68
N LEU A 149 -11.36 -4.36 -2.53
CA LEU A 149 -11.08 -5.77 -2.37
C LEU A 149 -12.40 -6.55 -2.27
N LEU A 150 -12.64 -7.47 -3.21
CA LEU A 150 -13.82 -8.30 -3.26
C LEU A 150 -13.55 -9.68 -2.64
N ASP A 151 -14.52 -10.14 -1.83
CA ASP A 151 -14.55 -11.52 -1.31
C ASP A 151 -13.26 -11.94 -0.59
N LEU A 152 -12.79 -11.07 0.28
CA LEU A 152 -11.49 -11.20 0.92
C LEU A 152 -11.50 -12.29 1.99
N GLU A 153 -10.57 -13.26 1.91
CA GLU A 153 -10.28 -14.20 2.99
C GLU A 153 -9.23 -13.62 3.94
N ARG A 154 -8.07 -13.21 3.38
CA ARG A 154 -6.99 -12.60 4.16
C ARG A 154 -6.03 -11.79 3.28
N ILE A 155 -5.29 -10.93 3.94
CA ILE A 155 -4.13 -10.23 3.37
C ILE A 155 -2.90 -10.58 4.18
N GLU A 156 -1.85 -11.01 3.50
CA GLU A 156 -0.54 -11.26 4.07
C GLU A 156 0.43 -10.17 3.60
N VAL A 157 1.06 -9.45 4.52
CA VAL A 157 2.14 -8.49 4.21
C VAL A 157 3.46 -9.13 4.57
N LEU A 158 4.18 -9.61 3.55
CA LEU A 158 5.51 -10.20 3.69
C LEU A 158 6.54 -9.07 3.63
N ARG A 159 7.41 -9.00 4.63
CA ARG A 159 8.38 -7.93 4.78
C ARG A 159 9.78 -8.38 4.37
N GLY A 160 10.56 -7.45 3.82
CA GLY A 160 11.88 -7.74 3.26
C GLY A 160 11.82 -8.48 1.92
N PRO A 161 12.99 -8.73 1.28
CA PRO A 161 13.05 -9.30 -0.06
C PRO A 161 12.44 -10.70 -0.13
N GLN A 162 11.51 -10.89 -1.08
CA GLN A 162 10.82 -12.15 -1.37
C GLN A 162 11.04 -12.61 -2.81
N GLY A 163 12.09 -12.12 -3.46
CA GLY A 163 12.34 -12.30 -4.88
C GLY A 163 12.44 -13.75 -5.35
N THR A 164 12.88 -14.68 -4.49
CA THR A 164 13.00 -16.09 -4.84
C THR A 164 11.67 -16.69 -5.30
N LEU A 165 10.63 -16.57 -4.50
CA LEU A 165 9.33 -17.22 -4.73
C LEU A 165 8.29 -16.30 -5.38
N PHE A 166 8.40 -14.98 -5.19
CA PHE A 166 7.41 -14.01 -5.69
C PHE A 166 7.90 -13.23 -6.91
N GLY A 167 9.17 -13.40 -7.26
CA GLY A 167 9.75 -12.85 -8.48
C GLY A 167 10.38 -11.47 -8.34
N LYS A 168 10.71 -10.87 -9.48
CA LYS A 168 11.18 -9.49 -9.54
C LYS A 168 10.15 -8.56 -8.87
N ASN A 169 10.59 -7.36 -8.46
CA ASN A 169 9.70 -6.35 -7.86
C ASN A 169 9.22 -6.68 -6.44
N ALA A 170 9.73 -7.74 -5.83
CA ALA A 170 9.54 -8.08 -4.43
C ALA A 170 10.80 -7.80 -3.59
N SER A 171 11.54 -6.72 -3.91
CA SER A 171 12.81 -6.37 -3.26
C SER A 171 12.64 -5.72 -1.89
N ALA A 172 11.47 -5.12 -1.60
CA ALA A 172 11.14 -4.59 -0.27
C ALA A 172 10.07 -5.42 0.45
N GLY A 173 9.21 -6.12 -0.28
CA GLY A 173 8.13 -6.93 0.30
C GLY A 173 7.07 -7.37 -0.69
N VAL A 174 6.04 -8.04 -0.18
CA VAL A 174 4.89 -8.52 -0.96
C VAL A 174 3.60 -8.23 -0.21
N LEU A 175 2.61 -7.71 -0.91
CA LEU A 175 1.21 -7.71 -0.52
C LEU A 175 0.53 -8.91 -1.19
N ASN A 176 0.26 -9.98 -0.42
CA ASN A 176 -0.34 -11.21 -0.90
C ASN A 176 -1.80 -11.28 -0.42
N ILE A 177 -2.75 -11.26 -1.37
CA ILE A 177 -4.18 -11.20 -1.13
C ILE A 177 -4.81 -12.52 -1.56
N THR A 178 -5.59 -13.12 -0.66
CA THR A 178 -6.33 -14.36 -0.94
C THR A 178 -7.82 -14.08 -0.81
N SER A 179 -8.58 -14.42 -1.85
CA SER A 179 -10.04 -14.36 -1.82
C SER A 179 -10.65 -15.68 -1.33
N LYS A 180 -11.86 -15.62 -0.76
CA LYS A 180 -12.57 -16.78 -0.19
C LYS A 180 -12.75 -17.90 -1.22
N ALA A 181 -12.56 -19.13 -0.81
CA ALA A 181 -12.86 -20.31 -1.63
C ALA A 181 -14.37 -20.61 -1.63
N PRO A 182 -14.95 -21.14 -2.72
CA PRO A 182 -16.33 -21.64 -2.72
C PRO A 182 -16.49 -22.79 -1.74
N THR A 183 -17.57 -22.77 -0.96
CA THR A 183 -17.91 -23.82 0.03
C THR A 183 -18.77 -24.90 -0.57
N ALA A 184 -18.85 -26.08 0.09
CA ALA A 184 -19.76 -27.14 -0.32
C ALA A 184 -21.22 -26.82 0.06
N GLU A 185 -21.42 -26.21 1.22
CA GLU A 185 -22.73 -25.76 1.66
C GLU A 185 -23.15 -24.48 0.95
N THR A 186 -24.40 -24.42 0.52
CA THR A 186 -24.94 -23.20 -0.07
C THR A 186 -25.10 -22.15 1.03
N HIS A 187 -24.44 -21.04 0.86
CA HIS A 187 -24.59 -19.89 1.72
C HIS A 187 -24.55 -18.60 0.89
N GLY A 188 -25.20 -17.58 1.41
CA GLY A 188 -25.16 -16.26 0.80
C GLY A 188 -25.21 -15.18 1.85
N TYR A 189 -24.91 -13.95 1.44
CA TYR A 189 -25.03 -12.79 2.31
C TYR A 189 -25.41 -11.54 1.53
N VAL A 190 -26.05 -10.62 2.24
CA VAL A 190 -26.22 -9.23 1.85
C VAL A 190 -25.63 -8.36 2.96
N ASP A 191 -24.76 -7.45 2.61
CA ASP A 191 -24.16 -6.46 3.50
C ASP A 191 -24.46 -5.07 2.95
N GLN A 192 -25.15 -4.24 3.73
CA GLN A 192 -25.49 -2.86 3.38
C GLN A 192 -24.92 -1.93 4.42
N SER A 193 -24.09 -0.97 4.00
CA SER A 193 -23.59 0.07 4.87
C SER A 193 -24.01 1.45 4.38
N TYR A 194 -24.20 2.36 5.31
CA TYR A 194 -24.48 3.77 5.06
C TYR A 194 -23.70 4.64 6.06
N TYR A 195 -22.95 5.62 5.55
CA TYR A 195 -22.11 6.51 6.36
C TYR A 195 -22.38 7.98 6.05
N SER A 196 -21.85 8.86 6.90
CA SER A 196 -21.84 10.32 6.69
C SER A 196 -21.29 10.67 5.30
N GLY A 197 -21.78 11.77 4.68
CA GLY A 197 -21.42 12.18 3.33
C GLY A 197 -22.09 11.33 2.25
N ASN A 198 -23.30 10.80 2.53
CA ASN A 198 -24.07 9.95 1.62
C ASN A 198 -23.28 8.74 1.09
N GLU A 199 -22.31 8.25 1.84
CA GLU A 199 -21.58 7.04 1.45
C GLU A 199 -22.49 5.82 1.65
N SER A 200 -22.68 5.06 0.59
CA SER A 200 -23.46 3.82 0.57
C SER A 200 -22.66 2.70 -0.05
N ARG A 201 -22.67 1.54 0.59
CA ARG A 201 -22.00 0.33 0.05
C ARG A 201 -22.91 -0.86 0.22
N THR A 202 -23.12 -1.59 -0.89
CA THR A 202 -23.88 -2.84 -0.94
C THR A 202 -22.96 -3.94 -1.43
N ARG A 203 -22.89 -5.03 -0.68
CA ARG A 203 -22.22 -6.26 -1.11
C ARG A 203 -23.24 -7.39 -1.10
N PHE A 204 -23.13 -8.24 -2.09
CA PHE A 204 -23.89 -9.47 -2.17
C PHE A 204 -22.97 -10.60 -2.56
N GLY A 205 -23.03 -11.71 -1.85
CA GLY A 205 -22.31 -12.92 -2.16
C GLY A 205 -23.22 -14.13 -2.07
N ILE A 206 -23.02 -15.08 -2.97
CA ILE A 206 -23.66 -16.39 -2.91
C ILE A 206 -22.68 -17.43 -3.46
N GLY A 207 -22.62 -18.58 -2.81
CA GLY A 207 -21.79 -19.72 -3.21
C GLY A 207 -22.35 -21.04 -2.74
N GLY A 208 -21.81 -22.11 -3.26
CA GLY A 208 -22.22 -23.46 -2.89
C GLY A 208 -21.80 -24.52 -3.90
N SER A 209 -22.18 -25.76 -3.64
CA SER A 209 -21.97 -26.87 -4.56
C SER A 209 -22.94 -26.79 -5.72
N LEU A 210 -22.40 -26.75 -6.96
CA LEU A 210 -23.16 -26.83 -8.21
C LEU A 210 -23.36 -28.28 -8.64
N ILE A 211 -22.35 -29.11 -8.41
CA ILE A 211 -22.39 -30.58 -8.57
C ILE A 211 -21.76 -31.15 -7.29
N PRO A 212 -22.51 -31.94 -6.50
CA PRO A 212 -22.01 -32.51 -5.26
C PRO A 212 -20.61 -33.11 -5.42
N ASP A 213 -19.74 -32.80 -4.48
CA ASP A 213 -18.34 -33.28 -4.37
C ASP A 213 -17.42 -32.94 -5.53
N THR A 214 -17.94 -32.38 -6.65
CA THR A 214 -17.16 -32.21 -7.89
C THR A 214 -17.00 -30.75 -8.31
N LEU A 215 -18.07 -29.94 -8.26
CA LEU A 215 -18.05 -28.55 -8.73
C LEU A 215 -18.68 -27.62 -7.71
N LYS A 216 -17.91 -26.64 -7.27
CA LYS A 216 -18.36 -25.55 -6.41
C LYS A 216 -18.22 -24.23 -7.14
N GLY A 217 -19.03 -23.25 -6.76
CA GLY A 217 -18.93 -21.91 -7.33
C GLY A 217 -19.36 -20.85 -6.34
N SER A 218 -18.85 -19.65 -6.57
CA SER A 218 -19.28 -18.43 -5.84
C SER A 218 -19.32 -17.23 -6.78
N ILE A 219 -20.18 -16.29 -6.46
CA ILE A 219 -20.23 -14.98 -7.10
C ILE A 219 -20.39 -13.92 -6.01
N THR A 220 -19.60 -12.86 -6.09
CA THR A 220 -19.66 -11.70 -5.19
C THR A 220 -19.76 -10.44 -6.00
N THR A 221 -20.61 -9.51 -5.57
CA THR A 221 -20.78 -8.20 -6.18
C THR A 221 -20.61 -7.09 -5.16
N LEU A 222 -20.19 -5.92 -5.64
CA LEU A 222 -20.06 -4.68 -4.88
C LEU A 222 -20.66 -3.53 -5.66
N PHE A 223 -21.40 -2.68 -4.95
CA PHE A 223 -21.81 -1.35 -5.39
C PHE A 223 -21.50 -0.37 -4.27
N GLY A 224 -20.72 0.67 -4.57
CA GLY A 224 -20.33 1.70 -3.62
C GLY A 224 -20.48 3.08 -4.24
N SER A 225 -20.95 4.04 -3.45
CA SER A 225 -21.01 5.45 -3.83
C SER A 225 -20.71 6.33 -2.63
N TYR A 226 -20.11 7.48 -2.89
CA TYR A 226 -19.78 8.50 -1.91
C TYR A 226 -19.78 9.86 -2.59
N ASP A 227 -20.42 10.88 -2.00
CA ASP A 227 -20.52 12.21 -2.62
C ASP A 227 -19.19 12.97 -2.53
N GLY A 228 -18.45 12.81 -1.43
CA GLY A 228 -17.17 13.47 -1.21
C GLY A 228 -17.03 14.11 0.15
N ASN A 229 -15.92 14.86 0.34
CA ASN A 229 -15.61 15.67 1.52
C ASN A 229 -14.75 16.89 1.19
N VAL A 230 -14.78 17.33 -0.05
CA VAL A 230 -14.11 18.53 -0.54
C VAL A 230 -15.09 19.40 -1.31
N ASP A 231 -15.21 20.68 -0.94
CA ASP A 231 -16.14 21.63 -1.56
C ASP A 231 -15.44 22.42 -2.67
N ASN A 232 -15.99 22.40 -3.89
CA ASN A 232 -15.53 23.29 -4.96
C ASN A 232 -16.29 24.62 -4.90
N GLN A 233 -15.63 25.66 -4.40
CA GLN A 233 -16.17 27.01 -4.24
C GLN A 233 -16.46 27.71 -5.58
N HIS A 234 -15.92 27.20 -6.71
CA HIS A 234 -16.16 27.74 -8.05
C HIS A 234 -17.59 27.46 -8.54
N ASN A 235 -18.10 26.26 -8.27
CA ASN A 235 -19.38 25.80 -8.80
C ASN A 235 -20.34 25.21 -7.74
N GLY A 236 -19.92 25.15 -6.47
CA GLY A 236 -20.72 24.62 -5.35
C GLY A 236 -20.87 23.10 -5.35
N GLN A 237 -20.05 22.36 -6.08
CA GLN A 237 -20.06 20.89 -6.09
C GLN A 237 -19.20 20.32 -4.97
N GLU A 238 -19.69 19.26 -4.34
CA GLU A 238 -18.88 18.36 -3.50
C GLU A 238 -18.10 17.40 -4.40
N VAL A 239 -16.83 17.19 -4.10
CA VAL A 239 -15.90 16.32 -4.86
C VAL A 239 -15.07 15.48 -3.87
N ASN A 240 -14.15 14.66 -4.36
CA ASN A 240 -13.42 13.64 -3.61
C ASN A 240 -14.31 12.44 -3.25
N GLY A 241 -15.36 12.26 -4.02
CA GLY A 241 -16.28 11.14 -3.95
C GLY A 241 -15.92 10.03 -4.94
N TYR A 242 -16.73 8.96 -4.91
CA TYR A 242 -16.52 7.81 -5.82
C TYR A 242 -17.84 7.11 -6.18
N ASN A 243 -17.79 6.36 -7.30
CA ASN A 243 -18.82 5.39 -7.68
C ASN A 243 -18.11 4.11 -8.14
N HIS A 244 -18.20 3.04 -7.36
CA HIS A 244 -17.53 1.76 -7.59
C HIS A 244 -18.54 0.65 -7.84
N LYS A 245 -18.22 -0.22 -8.80
CA LYS A 245 -19.00 -1.42 -9.14
C LYS A 245 -18.04 -2.57 -9.40
N GLY A 246 -18.32 -3.73 -8.82
CA GLY A 246 -17.47 -4.88 -8.98
C GLY A 246 -18.24 -6.19 -8.97
N VAL A 247 -17.68 -7.17 -9.66
CA VAL A 247 -18.13 -8.56 -9.63
C VAL A 247 -16.93 -9.48 -9.71
N ARG A 248 -16.95 -10.55 -8.91
CA ARG A 248 -15.99 -11.67 -8.98
C ARG A 248 -16.77 -12.96 -8.96
N GLY A 249 -16.43 -13.86 -9.88
CA GLY A 249 -16.89 -15.24 -9.91
C GLY A 249 -15.72 -16.20 -9.71
N LYS A 250 -15.94 -17.27 -8.95
CA LYS A 250 -14.97 -18.33 -8.73
C LYS A 250 -15.63 -19.69 -8.94
N LEU A 251 -14.98 -20.59 -9.67
CA LEU A 251 -15.38 -21.98 -9.84
C LEU A 251 -14.23 -22.88 -9.40
N GLU A 252 -14.53 -23.90 -8.61
CA GLU A 252 -13.60 -24.94 -8.16
C GLU A 252 -14.13 -26.30 -8.64
N PHE A 253 -13.37 -26.95 -9.53
CA PHE A 253 -13.68 -28.26 -10.10
C PHE A 253 -12.70 -29.29 -9.57
N THR A 254 -13.21 -30.29 -8.84
CA THR A 254 -12.45 -31.35 -8.18
C THR A 254 -13.00 -32.71 -8.65
N PRO A 255 -12.59 -33.19 -9.84
CA PRO A 255 -13.13 -34.42 -10.41
C PRO A 255 -12.71 -35.68 -9.64
N ASN A 256 -11.62 -35.61 -8.87
CA ASN A 256 -11.09 -36.65 -7.98
C ASN A 256 -10.18 -35.98 -6.92
N ASP A 257 -9.66 -36.78 -5.99
CA ASP A 257 -8.84 -36.30 -4.86
C ASP A 257 -7.47 -35.72 -5.29
N ASP A 258 -6.99 -36.08 -6.49
CA ASP A 258 -5.67 -35.66 -6.97
C ASP A 258 -5.71 -34.41 -7.82
N LEU A 259 -6.87 -33.99 -8.32
CA LEU A 259 -6.97 -32.90 -9.31
C LEU A 259 -7.94 -31.83 -8.85
N LYS A 260 -7.45 -30.60 -8.75
CA LYS A 260 -8.27 -29.42 -8.50
C LYS A 260 -7.99 -28.34 -9.54
N PHE A 261 -9.02 -27.84 -10.17
CA PHE A 261 -8.97 -26.72 -11.09
C PHE A 261 -9.80 -25.56 -10.54
N THR A 262 -9.18 -24.40 -10.38
CA THR A 262 -9.84 -23.16 -9.92
C THR A 262 -9.84 -22.14 -11.05
N LEU A 263 -11.02 -21.64 -11.42
CA LEU A 263 -11.20 -20.55 -12.39
C LEU A 263 -11.72 -19.31 -11.66
N ILE A 264 -11.09 -18.17 -11.89
CA ILE A 264 -11.49 -16.87 -11.31
C ILE A 264 -11.67 -15.87 -12.46
N ALA A 265 -12.81 -15.20 -12.49
CA ALA A 265 -13.07 -14.07 -13.37
C ALA A 265 -13.53 -12.87 -12.55
N ASP A 266 -12.99 -11.70 -12.84
CA ASP A 266 -13.37 -10.48 -12.14
C ASP A 266 -13.46 -9.27 -13.08
N TYR A 267 -14.33 -8.34 -12.70
CA TYR A 267 -14.52 -7.03 -13.34
C TYR A 267 -14.78 -6.00 -12.26
N MET A 268 -14.02 -4.91 -12.27
CA MET A 268 -14.18 -3.75 -11.39
C MET A 268 -14.17 -2.48 -12.22
N GLN A 269 -15.13 -1.61 -11.97
CA GLN A 269 -15.21 -0.26 -12.54
C GLN A 269 -15.28 0.75 -11.42
N SER A 270 -14.48 1.82 -11.50
CA SER A 270 -14.59 2.99 -10.65
C SER A 270 -14.70 4.28 -11.44
N HIS A 271 -15.39 5.25 -10.85
CA HIS A 271 -15.37 6.65 -11.23
C HIS A 271 -15.14 7.46 -9.95
N ASP A 272 -14.02 8.15 -9.88
CA ASP A 272 -13.59 8.91 -8.71
C ASP A 272 -13.51 10.39 -9.07
N ASP A 273 -14.30 11.24 -8.40
CA ASP A 273 -14.22 12.70 -8.50
C ASP A 273 -13.02 13.22 -7.68
N ALA A 274 -11.82 12.74 -8.01
CA ALA A 274 -10.60 13.02 -7.24
C ALA A 274 -10.06 14.41 -7.59
N PRO A 275 -10.09 15.40 -6.68
CA PRO A 275 -9.39 16.65 -6.88
C PRO A 275 -7.89 16.38 -6.97
N ASN A 276 -7.18 17.10 -7.86
CA ASN A 276 -5.73 16.99 -7.99
C ASN A 276 -5.01 17.64 -6.78
N GLY A 277 -5.50 17.34 -5.55
CA GLY A 277 -5.06 17.87 -4.28
C GLY A 277 -5.66 19.24 -3.92
N VAL A 278 -5.71 19.52 -2.64
CA VAL A 278 -6.26 20.75 -2.03
C VAL A 278 -5.12 21.63 -1.53
N VAL A 279 -5.16 22.92 -1.80
CA VAL A 279 -4.08 23.85 -1.39
C VAL A 279 -4.05 23.99 0.14
N SER A 280 -2.96 23.53 0.75
CA SER A 280 -2.74 23.59 2.19
C SER A 280 -1.92 24.83 2.64
N LYS A 281 -1.11 25.40 1.73
CA LYS A 281 -0.29 26.59 2.01
C LYS A 281 -0.04 27.36 0.73
N SER A 282 -0.29 28.66 0.73
CA SER A 282 0.17 29.58 -0.31
C SER A 282 1.56 30.11 0.05
N LEU A 283 2.52 30.00 -0.88
CA LEU A 283 3.89 30.44 -0.68
C LEU A 283 4.11 31.89 -1.15
N THR A 284 3.16 32.45 -1.94
CA THR A 284 3.22 33.83 -2.44
C THR A 284 1.89 34.55 -2.22
N PRO A 285 1.91 35.88 -1.91
CA PRO A 285 0.66 36.64 -1.80
C PRO A 285 -0.14 36.69 -3.12
N ALA A 286 0.54 36.62 -4.27
CA ALA A 286 -0.11 36.62 -5.58
C ALA A 286 -0.97 35.37 -5.77
N PHE A 287 -0.44 34.18 -5.40
CA PHE A 287 -1.20 32.94 -5.47
C PHE A 287 -2.34 32.91 -4.44
N ALA A 288 -2.10 33.41 -3.20
CA ALA A 288 -3.14 33.51 -2.20
C ALA A 288 -4.32 34.37 -2.65
N ASN A 289 -4.06 35.45 -3.39
CA ASN A 289 -5.11 36.30 -3.97
C ASN A 289 -5.86 35.61 -5.12
N ALA A 290 -5.15 34.85 -5.97
CA ALA A 290 -5.76 34.11 -7.06
C ALA A 290 -6.62 32.95 -6.57
N LEU A 291 -6.30 32.37 -5.43
CA LEU A 291 -7.05 31.27 -4.81
C LEU A 291 -8.41 31.67 -4.21
N ASN A 292 -8.67 33.00 -4.00
CA ASN A 292 -9.93 33.44 -3.41
C ASN A 292 -11.16 32.86 -4.15
N PRO A 293 -12.22 32.45 -3.42
CA PRO A 293 -12.48 32.68 -2.00
C PRO A 293 -11.83 31.68 -1.03
N VAL A 294 -11.15 30.64 -1.53
CA VAL A 294 -10.52 29.61 -0.72
C VAL A 294 -9.33 30.16 0.08
N ARG A 295 -9.22 29.72 1.33
CA ARG A 295 -8.08 30.03 2.21
C ARG A 295 -7.28 28.77 2.49
N ALA A 296 -6.01 28.79 2.10
CA ALA A 296 -5.09 27.70 2.36
C ALA A 296 -4.85 27.51 3.87
N SER A 297 -5.04 26.29 4.36
CA SER A 297 -4.71 25.84 5.72
C SER A 297 -4.37 24.34 5.70
N SER A 298 -3.74 23.85 6.78
CA SER A 298 -3.35 22.45 6.90
C SER A 298 -4.54 21.47 6.95
N ASP A 299 -5.73 21.97 7.26
CA ASP A 299 -7.01 21.26 7.35
C ASP A 299 -8.01 21.71 6.27
N ASN A 300 -7.57 22.52 5.30
CA ASN A 300 -8.41 22.99 4.19
C ASN A 300 -9.01 21.83 3.41
N ARG A 301 -10.32 21.92 3.10
CA ARG A 301 -11.09 21.00 2.27
C ARG A 301 -11.84 21.73 1.16
N ASP A 302 -11.52 22.98 0.91
CA ASP A 302 -12.10 23.77 -0.17
C ASP A 302 -11.12 23.84 -1.36
N ILE A 303 -11.65 23.75 -2.57
CA ILE A 303 -10.97 24.07 -3.82
C ILE A 303 -11.70 25.20 -4.57
N ASN A 304 -11.00 25.83 -5.50
CA ASN A 304 -11.58 26.82 -6.43
C ASN A 304 -11.05 26.50 -7.82
N THR A 305 -11.60 25.46 -8.46
CA THR A 305 -11.13 24.94 -9.76
C THR A 305 -12.23 25.05 -10.81
N ASP A 306 -11.88 25.45 -12.03
CA ASP A 306 -12.78 25.56 -13.18
C ASP A 306 -12.82 24.27 -14.02
N THR A 307 -11.81 23.41 -13.87
CA THR A 307 -11.70 22.12 -14.54
C THR A 307 -12.12 20.99 -13.59
N ARG A 308 -13.08 20.15 -14.01
CA ARG A 308 -13.49 18.97 -13.23
C ARG A 308 -12.41 17.89 -13.30
N SER A 309 -11.79 17.60 -12.18
CA SER A 309 -10.85 16.48 -12.04
C SER A 309 -11.61 15.19 -11.73
N HIS A 310 -11.30 14.11 -12.45
CA HIS A 310 -11.85 12.78 -12.18
C HIS A 310 -10.94 11.69 -12.75
N VAL A 311 -11.16 10.47 -12.27
CA VAL A 311 -10.47 9.26 -12.72
C VAL A 311 -11.49 8.17 -12.98
N ASP A 312 -11.41 7.54 -14.14
CA ASP A 312 -12.17 6.36 -14.50
C ASP A 312 -11.24 5.16 -14.61
N ASP A 313 -11.55 4.08 -13.91
CA ASP A 313 -10.79 2.82 -13.99
C ASP A 313 -11.69 1.65 -14.35
N ILE A 314 -11.16 0.77 -15.19
CA ILE A 314 -11.74 -0.56 -15.47
C ILE A 314 -10.64 -1.59 -15.28
N ASN A 315 -10.79 -2.46 -14.28
CA ASN A 315 -9.96 -3.64 -14.08
C ASN A 315 -10.76 -4.89 -14.39
N LYS A 316 -10.14 -5.80 -15.15
CA LYS A 316 -10.78 -7.05 -15.58
C LYS A 316 -9.74 -8.16 -15.63
N GLY A 317 -10.15 -9.40 -15.38
CA GLY A 317 -9.21 -10.50 -15.42
C GLY A 317 -9.85 -11.86 -15.46
N LEU A 318 -9.04 -12.80 -15.91
CA LEU A 318 -9.32 -14.21 -15.93
C LEU A 318 -8.07 -14.97 -15.51
N SER A 319 -8.19 -15.89 -14.55
CA SER A 319 -7.12 -16.78 -14.16
C SER A 319 -7.61 -18.20 -13.97
N GLY A 320 -6.79 -19.16 -14.36
CA GLY A 320 -6.99 -20.59 -14.15
C GLY A 320 -5.81 -21.17 -13.37
N GLN A 321 -6.09 -21.83 -12.26
CA GLN A 321 -5.11 -22.58 -11.49
C GLN A 321 -5.45 -24.05 -11.54
N LEU A 322 -4.45 -24.88 -11.86
CA LEU A 322 -4.50 -26.31 -11.77
C LEU A 322 -3.55 -26.77 -10.67
N ASP A 323 -4.06 -27.50 -9.68
CA ASP A 323 -3.29 -28.23 -8.67
C ASP A 323 -3.47 -29.72 -8.93
N TRP A 324 -2.35 -30.41 -9.17
CA TRP A 324 -2.32 -31.84 -9.46
C TRP A 324 -1.38 -32.57 -8.51
N ASN A 325 -1.94 -33.46 -7.71
CA ASN A 325 -1.20 -34.33 -6.81
C ASN A 325 -0.65 -35.52 -7.59
N LEU A 326 0.65 -35.57 -7.78
CA LEU A 326 1.40 -36.64 -8.44
C LEU A 326 2.03 -37.54 -7.37
N GLY A 327 1.22 -38.38 -6.73
CA GLY A 327 1.57 -39.08 -5.50
C GLY A 327 1.77 -38.06 -4.37
N ASP A 328 2.98 -38.02 -3.79
CA ASP A 328 3.29 -37.09 -2.69
C ASP A 328 3.74 -35.69 -3.17
N TYR A 329 3.88 -35.48 -4.49
CA TYR A 329 4.25 -34.19 -5.08
C TYR A 329 3.01 -33.44 -5.55
N THR A 330 3.06 -32.11 -5.48
CA THR A 330 2.02 -31.25 -6.04
C THR A 330 2.58 -30.41 -7.18
N LEU A 331 2.01 -30.58 -8.39
CA LEU A 331 2.25 -29.74 -9.55
C LEU A 331 1.16 -28.65 -9.60
N THR A 332 1.58 -27.38 -9.56
CA THR A 332 0.67 -26.24 -9.71
C THR A 332 0.97 -25.50 -11.01
N SER A 333 -0.07 -25.19 -11.79
CA SER A 333 0.02 -24.34 -12.98
C SER A 333 -0.97 -23.19 -12.85
N ILE A 334 -0.50 -21.93 -12.99
CA ILE A 334 -1.33 -20.72 -12.95
C ILE A 334 -1.17 -19.98 -14.25
N THR A 335 -2.27 -19.83 -15.01
CA THR A 335 -2.34 -19.03 -16.23
C THR A 335 -3.27 -17.86 -15.99
N ALA A 336 -2.85 -16.64 -16.32
CA ALA A 336 -3.68 -15.46 -16.08
C ALA A 336 -3.56 -14.44 -17.22
N TRP A 337 -4.68 -13.74 -17.44
CA TRP A 337 -4.77 -12.49 -18.19
C TRP A 337 -5.37 -11.40 -17.32
N ARG A 338 -4.78 -10.20 -17.39
CA ARG A 338 -5.26 -8.98 -16.68
C ARG A 338 -5.29 -7.81 -17.66
N GLY A 339 -6.40 -7.10 -17.70
CA GLY A 339 -6.53 -5.83 -18.43
C GLY A 339 -6.87 -4.68 -17.47
N TRP A 340 -6.31 -3.51 -17.73
CA TRP A 340 -6.58 -2.29 -16.98
C TRP A 340 -6.65 -1.10 -17.91
N ASP A 341 -7.79 -0.42 -17.90
CA ASP A 341 -8.00 0.86 -18.58
C ASP A 341 -8.12 1.95 -17.51
N ASN A 342 -7.37 3.06 -17.65
CA ASN A 342 -7.44 4.21 -16.75
C ASN A 342 -7.52 5.49 -17.57
N THR A 343 -8.54 6.30 -17.34
CA THR A 343 -8.65 7.66 -17.89
C THR A 343 -8.63 8.66 -16.75
N GLN A 344 -7.78 9.67 -16.85
CA GLN A 344 -7.69 10.75 -15.86
C GLN A 344 -7.88 12.12 -16.50
N TYR A 345 -8.61 13.00 -15.81
CA TYR A 345 -8.69 14.42 -16.08
C TYR A 345 -8.24 15.19 -14.84
N GLN A 346 -7.37 16.16 -14.99
CA GLN A 346 -6.80 16.87 -13.86
C GLN A 346 -6.73 18.38 -14.12
N ASP A 347 -7.20 19.15 -13.12
CA ASP A 347 -6.86 20.55 -12.99
C ASP A 347 -5.42 20.66 -12.49
N GLY A 348 -4.54 21.26 -13.27
CA GLY A 348 -3.12 21.35 -12.98
C GLY A 348 -2.71 22.61 -12.20
N ASP A 349 -3.48 23.70 -12.31
CA ASP A 349 -3.17 24.99 -11.67
C ASP A 349 -3.93 25.22 -10.34
N ARG A 350 -5.02 24.48 -10.09
CA ARG A 350 -5.87 24.55 -8.88
C ARG A 350 -6.55 25.90 -8.66
N LEU A 351 -6.82 26.61 -9.75
CA LEU A 351 -7.44 27.93 -9.73
C LEU A 351 -8.70 27.99 -10.58
N GLY A 352 -9.68 28.78 -10.19
CA GLY A 352 -10.93 28.99 -10.91
C GLY A 352 -10.85 30.09 -11.98
N THR A 353 -9.70 30.69 -12.22
CA THR A 353 -9.53 31.78 -13.17
C THR A 353 -8.14 31.78 -13.83
N VAL A 354 -8.14 31.95 -15.15
CA VAL A 354 -6.92 32.07 -15.94
C VAL A 354 -6.43 33.51 -15.95
N THR A 355 -5.15 33.72 -15.63
CA THR A 355 -4.47 35.02 -15.71
C THR A 355 -3.13 34.88 -16.42
N ALA A 356 -2.50 36.02 -16.76
CA ALA A 356 -1.15 35.98 -17.33
C ALA A 356 -0.09 35.47 -16.34
N ALA A 357 -0.28 35.71 -15.04
CA ALA A 357 0.60 35.23 -13.98
C ALA A 357 0.37 33.76 -13.63
N PHE A 358 -0.87 33.31 -13.77
CA PHE A 358 -1.30 31.94 -13.48
C PHE A 358 -2.11 31.43 -14.68
N PRO A 359 -1.45 30.84 -15.68
CA PRO A 359 -2.12 30.21 -16.81
C PRO A 359 -2.93 28.98 -16.36
N GLY A 360 -4.09 28.76 -16.96
CA GLY A 360 -4.87 27.57 -16.76
C GLY A 360 -4.16 26.33 -17.31
N THR A 361 -4.13 25.26 -16.54
CA THR A 361 -3.51 23.98 -16.94
C THR A 361 -4.51 22.85 -16.75
N ALA A 362 -4.84 22.17 -17.84
CA ALA A 362 -5.70 20.98 -17.83
C ALA A 362 -4.96 19.81 -18.46
N ASP A 363 -4.93 18.70 -17.74
CA ASP A 363 -4.29 17.45 -18.15
C ASP A 363 -5.33 16.37 -18.40
N LYS A 364 -5.11 15.58 -19.46
CA LYS A 364 -5.84 14.35 -19.75
C LYS A 364 -4.83 13.23 -19.98
N GLY A 365 -5.05 12.07 -19.37
CA GLY A 365 -4.29 10.85 -19.60
C GLY A 365 -5.22 9.68 -19.86
N ASP A 366 -4.92 8.88 -20.87
CA ASP A 366 -5.58 7.61 -21.17
C ASP A 366 -4.50 6.53 -21.13
N LEU A 367 -4.73 5.45 -20.39
CA LEU A 367 -3.84 4.29 -20.25
C LEU A 367 -4.63 3.03 -20.57
N ALA A 368 -4.02 2.14 -21.34
CA ALA A 368 -4.47 0.76 -21.53
C ALA A 368 -3.29 -0.19 -21.22
N PHE A 369 -3.51 -1.12 -20.31
CA PHE A 369 -2.53 -2.11 -19.89
C PHE A 369 -3.07 -3.52 -20.02
N ASP A 370 -2.33 -4.39 -20.71
CA ASP A 370 -2.59 -5.81 -20.84
C ASP A 370 -1.43 -6.64 -20.30
N GLN A 371 -1.74 -7.68 -19.53
CA GLN A 371 -0.77 -8.59 -18.95
C GLN A 371 -1.19 -10.04 -19.16
N TYR A 372 -0.23 -10.89 -19.54
CA TYR A 372 -0.34 -12.34 -19.57
C TYR A 372 0.74 -12.94 -18.68
N SER A 373 0.41 -13.96 -17.91
CA SER A 373 1.38 -14.66 -17.08
C SER A 373 1.13 -16.16 -17.00
N GLN A 374 2.22 -16.90 -16.86
CA GLN A 374 2.24 -18.34 -16.66
C GLN A 374 3.24 -18.69 -15.57
N GLU A 375 2.78 -19.40 -14.55
CA GLU A 375 3.64 -20.02 -13.54
C GLU A 375 3.44 -21.52 -13.53
N LEU A 376 4.52 -22.27 -13.51
CA LEU A 376 4.52 -23.72 -13.32
C LEU A 376 5.46 -24.05 -12.18
N ARG A 377 4.97 -24.72 -11.14
CA ARG A 377 5.79 -25.08 -9.98
C ARG A 377 5.52 -26.49 -9.49
N LEU A 378 6.55 -27.14 -9.00
CA LEU A 378 6.51 -28.45 -8.36
C LEU A 378 6.92 -28.31 -6.90
N ALA A 379 6.07 -28.83 -6.01
CA ALA A 379 6.34 -28.90 -4.58
C ALA A 379 6.56 -30.35 -4.16
N SER A 380 7.62 -30.62 -3.37
CA SER A 380 7.90 -31.94 -2.80
C SER A 380 6.97 -32.25 -1.64
N PRO A 381 6.89 -33.51 -1.17
CA PRO A 381 6.23 -33.83 0.12
C PRO A 381 6.85 -33.05 1.28
N LYS A 382 6.07 -32.90 2.38
CA LYS A 382 6.53 -32.31 3.65
C LYS A 382 7.01 -33.39 4.62
N GLY A 383 7.85 -32.98 5.56
CA GLY A 383 8.36 -33.88 6.62
C GLY A 383 9.59 -34.70 6.22
N GLU A 384 10.06 -34.56 4.97
CA GLU A 384 11.26 -35.23 4.47
C GLU A 384 12.53 -34.44 4.84
N PHE A 385 13.71 -35.07 4.72
CA PHE A 385 14.99 -34.40 4.90
C PHE A 385 15.16 -33.20 3.98
N LEU A 386 14.71 -33.31 2.70
CA LEU A 386 14.73 -32.26 1.70
C LEU A 386 13.28 -31.94 1.27
N GLU A 387 12.83 -30.78 1.62
CA GLU A 387 11.60 -30.20 1.08
C GLU A 387 11.95 -29.10 0.07
N TYR A 388 11.22 -28.98 -1.02
CA TYR A 388 11.48 -27.93 -2.00
C TYR A 388 10.24 -27.50 -2.75
N VAL A 389 10.28 -26.28 -3.26
CA VAL A 389 9.42 -25.74 -4.32
C VAL A 389 10.32 -25.22 -5.42
N GLY A 390 10.08 -25.64 -6.65
CA GLY A 390 10.83 -25.14 -7.80
C GLY A 390 9.89 -24.90 -8.99
N GLY A 391 10.22 -23.95 -9.86
CA GLY A 391 9.30 -23.61 -10.94
C GLY A 391 9.88 -22.74 -12.03
N LEU A 392 9.01 -22.50 -13.03
CA LEU A 392 9.21 -21.63 -14.17
C LEU A 392 8.17 -20.53 -14.14
N PHE A 393 8.55 -19.33 -14.56
CA PHE A 393 7.65 -18.18 -14.65
C PHE A 393 7.88 -17.43 -15.95
N TYR A 394 6.77 -16.98 -16.56
CA TYR A 394 6.74 -16.07 -17.68
C TYR A 394 5.70 -14.98 -17.44
N MET A 395 6.02 -13.74 -17.82
CA MET A 395 5.08 -12.63 -17.83
C MET A 395 5.38 -11.72 -19.02
N HIS A 396 4.33 -11.35 -19.73
CA HIS A 396 4.31 -10.31 -20.75
C HIS A 396 3.38 -9.20 -20.29
N GLY A 397 3.83 -7.95 -20.35
CA GLY A 397 3.04 -6.77 -20.03
C GLY A 397 3.24 -5.67 -21.06
N LYS A 398 2.13 -5.10 -21.54
CA LYS A 398 2.15 -3.96 -22.46
C LYS A 398 1.32 -2.81 -21.88
N ASP A 399 1.95 -1.65 -21.78
CA ASP A 399 1.34 -0.40 -21.31
C ASP A 399 1.33 0.60 -22.49
N GLU A 400 0.17 1.13 -22.83
CA GLU A 400 0.00 2.14 -23.87
C GLU A 400 -0.67 3.37 -23.26
N GLU A 401 -0.02 4.52 -23.35
CA GLU A 401 -0.53 5.77 -22.79
C GLU A 401 -0.59 6.89 -23.82
N THR A 402 -1.69 7.65 -23.80
CA THR A 402 -1.78 8.97 -24.43
C THR A 402 -1.94 10.01 -23.33
N TYR A 403 -1.03 10.99 -23.27
CA TYR A 403 -1.13 12.09 -22.31
C TYR A 403 -1.17 13.44 -23.01
N GLN A 404 -2.15 14.25 -22.66
CA GLN A 404 -2.34 15.59 -23.20
C GLN A 404 -2.26 16.62 -22.09
N ARG A 405 -1.48 17.68 -22.29
CA ARG A 405 -1.52 18.91 -21.49
C ARG A 405 -1.97 20.08 -22.33
N THR A 406 -2.93 20.83 -21.79
CA THR A 406 -3.39 22.10 -22.37
C THR A 406 -3.06 23.22 -21.42
N LEU A 407 -2.32 24.23 -21.92
CA LEU A 407 -2.01 25.45 -21.21
C LEU A 407 -2.80 26.59 -21.84
N THR A 408 -3.65 27.24 -21.05
CA THR A 408 -4.47 28.38 -21.48
C THR A 408 -3.97 29.65 -20.82
N THR A 409 -3.67 30.67 -21.64
CA THR A 409 -3.40 32.05 -21.22
C THR A 409 -4.52 32.97 -21.70
N PRO A 410 -4.62 34.20 -21.23
CA PRO A 410 -5.63 35.14 -21.75
C PRO A 410 -5.57 35.39 -23.28
N THR A 411 -4.44 35.07 -23.91
CA THR A 411 -4.19 35.40 -25.33
C THR A 411 -3.83 34.19 -26.20
N SER A 412 -3.58 33.01 -25.63
CA SER A 412 -3.17 31.83 -26.37
C SER A 412 -3.54 30.53 -25.70
N ILE A 413 -3.66 29.48 -26.51
CA ILE A 413 -3.79 28.07 -26.03
C ILE A 413 -2.62 27.31 -26.65
N ASN A 414 -1.84 26.66 -25.77
CA ASN A 414 -0.78 25.75 -26.17
C ASN A 414 -1.16 24.32 -25.76
N ARG A 415 -0.85 23.36 -26.61
CA ARG A 415 -1.17 21.96 -26.39
C ARG A 415 0.02 21.08 -26.71
N GLY A 416 0.31 20.14 -25.82
CA GLY A 416 1.19 19.02 -26.06
C GLY A 416 0.41 17.71 -25.94
N VAL A 417 0.70 16.76 -26.83
CA VAL A 417 0.19 15.39 -26.76
C VAL A 417 1.37 14.46 -26.91
N ALA A 418 1.50 13.50 -26.02
CA ALA A 418 2.48 12.43 -26.11
C ALA A 418 1.76 11.08 -26.12
N ASP A 419 2.08 10.28 -27.13
CA ASP A 419 1.75 8.86 -27.19
C ASP A 419 3.01 8.09 -26.82
N TYR A 420 2.92 7.17 -25.88
CA TYR A 420 4.05 6.36 -25.46
C TYR A 420 3.60 5.00 -24.97
N SER A 421 4.50 4.03 -25.08
CA SER A 421 4.24 2.66 -24.65
C SER A 421 5.49 2.04 -24.04
N THR A 422 5.26 1.03 -23.20
CA THR A 422 6.30 0.13 -22.73
C THR A 422 5.85 -1.31 -22.87
N THR A 423 6.77 -2.19 -23.29
CA THR A 423 6.57 -3.63 -23.34
C THR A 423 7.63 -4.28 -22.45
N SER A 424 7.21 -5.16 -21.57
CA SER A 424 8.09 -5.91 -20.67
C SER A 424 7.81 -7.40 -20.80
N ASP A 425 8.85 -8.16 -21.12
CA ASP A 425 8.86 -9.63 -21.10
C ASP A 425 9.80 -10.11 -20.00
N SER A 426 9.35 -11.04 -19.16
CA SER A 426 10.11 -11.57 -18.03
C SER A 426 10.04 -13.09 -17.99
N TYR A 427 11.21 -13.72 -17.95
CA TYR A 427 11.38 -15.18 -17.88
C TYR A 427 12.15 -15.51 -16.60
N ALA A 428 11.75 -16.55 -15.88
CA ALA A 428 12.50 -16.95 -14.70
C ALA A 428 12.46 -18.44 -14.44
N VAL A 429 13.56 -18.89 -13.80
CA VAL A 429 13.68 -20.23 -13.19
C VAL A 429 13.99 -20.01 -11.71
N PHE A 430 13.26 -20.68 -10.84
CA PHE A 430 13.40 -20.48 -9.40
C PHE A 430 13.27 -21.79 -8.61
N GLY A 431 13.82 -21.77 -7.41
CA GLY A 431 13.62 -22.84 -6.44
C GLY A 431 14.03 -22.40 -5.04
N GLU A 432 13.32 -22.91 -4.05
CA GLU A 432 13.67 -22.79 -2.63
C GLU A 432 13.55 -24.15 -1.98
N SER A 433 14.51 -24.49 -1.12
CA SER A 433 14.56 -25.74 -0.40
C SER A 433 14.72 -25.52 1.10
N THR A 434 14.12 -26.42 1.88
CA THR A 434 14.32 -26.56 3.31
C THR A 434 14.99 -27.90 3.58
N LEU A 435 16.12 -27.86 4.29
CA LEU A 435 16.89 -29.02 4.71
C LEU A 435 16.62 -29.27 6.20
N ASN A 436 15.89 -30.32 6.50
CA ASN A 436 15.52 -30.72 7.87
C ASN A 436 16.68 -31.56 8.50
N PHE A 437 17.71 -30.90 9.06
CA PHE A 437 18.87 -31.57 9.65
C PHE A 437 18.50 -32.36 10.90
N THR A 438 17.58 -31.81 11.70
CA THR A 438 16.97 -32.47 12.86
C THR A 438 15.50 -32.07 12.94
N SER A 439 14.74 -32.63 13.87
CA SER A 439 13.37 -32.19 14.14
C SER A 439 13.25 -30.69 14.47
N ASN A 440 14.31 -30.08 15.00
CA ASN A 440 14.29 -28.72 15.52
C ASN A 440 15.16 -27.75 14.70
N PHE A 441 16.08 -28.25 13.84
CA PHE A 441 17.01 -27.41 13.11
C PHE A 441 16.88 -27.61 11.61
N ARG A 442 16.65 -26.50 10.90
CA ARG A 442 16.44 -26.47 9.46
C ARG A 442 17.35 -25.44 8.81
N GLY A 443 17.83 -25.76 7.62
CA GLY A 443 18.51 -24.84 6.72
C GLY A 443 17.58 -24.48 5.55
N ILE A 444 17.68 -23.27 5.05
CA ILE A 444 16.89 -22.75 3.93
C ILE A 444 17.84 -22.22 2.87
N ALA A 445 17.61 -22.60 1.61
CA ALA A 445 18.35 -22.09 0.48
C ALA A 445 17.43 -21.91 -0.73
N GLY A 446 17.39 -20.71 -1.27
CA GLY A 446 16.59 -20.38 -2.44
C GLY A 446 17.37 -19.55 -3.44
N LEU A 447 17.09 -19.74 -4.73
CA LEU A 447 17.72 -19.02 -5.83
C LEU A 447 16.70 -18.83 -6.95
N ARG A 448 16.74 -17.66 -7.60
CA ARG A 448 16.00 -17.33 -8.81
C ARG A 448 16.89 -16.59 -9.79
N TRP A 449 16.90 -17.04 -11.02
CA TRP A 449 17.39 -16.28 -12.15
C TRP A 449 16.19 -15.70 -12.90
N THR A 450 16.30 -14.46 -13.31
CA THR A 450 15.28 -13.74 -14.08
C THR A 450 15.96 -13.05 -15.24
N HIS A 451 15.41 -13.15 -16.44
CA HIS A 451 15.77 -12.41 -17.63
C HIS A 451 14.64 -11.48 -17.99
N ASP A 452 14.94 -10.18 -18.12
CA ASP A 452 13.98 -9.12 -18.39
C ASP A 452 14.34 -8.40 -19.68
N ASP A 453 13.36 -8.33 -20.62
CA ASP A 453 13.39 -7.44 -21.77
C ASP A 453 12.43 -6.30 -21.54
N LEU A 454 12.89 -5.06 -21.70
CA LEU A 454 12.09 -3.84 -21.57
C LEU A 454 12.30 -2.95 -22.80
N GLU A 455 11.20 -2.67 -23.50
CA GLU A 455 11.17 -1.78 -24.66
C GLU A 455 10.28 -0.56 -24.40
N TYR A 456 10.59 0.56 -25.03
CA TYR A 456 9.70 1.71 -25.07
C TYR A 456 9.65 2.37 -26.44
N ASP A 457 8.48 2.99 -26.73
CA ASP A 457 8.28 3.97 -27.79
C ASP A 457 7.70 5.25 -27.19
N HIS A 458 8.14 6.42 -27.70
CA HIS A 458 7.63 7.72 -27.28
C HIS A 458 7.56 8.67 -28.46
N ARG A 459 6.41 9.33 -28.62
CA ARG A 459 6.19 10.39 -29.60
C ARG A 459 5.41 11.54 -28.98
N ARG A 460 6.00 12.74 -28.97
CA ARG A 460 5.29 13.95 -28.55
C ARG A 460 5.13 14.92 -29.70
N VAL A 461 3.92 15.50 -29.81
CA VAL A 461 3.58 16.61 -30.70
C VAL A 461 3.22 17.82 -29.83
N SER A 462 3.71 19.01 -30.20
CA SER A 462 3.44 20.25 -29.49
C SER A 462 3.03 21.35 -30.48
N THR A 463 2.09 22.20 -30.08
CA THR A 463 1.74 23.43 -30.86
C THR A 463 2.82 24.50 -30.78
N SER A 464 3.78 24.38 -29.85
CA SER A 464 4.92 25.31 -29.72
C SER A 464 6.22 24.62 -30.12
N ALA A 465 7.03 25.31 -30.90
CA ALA A 465 8.38 24.87 -31.27
C ALA A 465 9.42 25.07 -30.16
N THR A 466 9.07 25.78 -29.09
CA THR A 466 9.89 26.01 -27.89
C THR A 466 9.18 25.56 -26.65
N THR A 467 9.91 25.33 -25.58
CA THR A 467 9.32 25.01 -24.28
C THR A 467 8.39 26.12 -23.79
N VAL A 468 7.16 25.77 -23.46
CA VAL A 468 6.15 26.65 -22.87
C VAL A 468 5.67 25.95 -21.58
N SER A 469 5.81 26.63 -20.45
CA SER A 469 5.30 26.21 -19.09
C SER A 469 4.78 24.78 -18.99
N GLY A 470 5.69 23.79 -18.79
CA GLY A 470 5.31 22.40 -18.64
C GLY A 470 4.94 21.63 -19.93
N ILE A 471 5.09 22.25 -21.12
CA ILE A 471 4.97 21.59 -22.44
C ILE A 471 6.30 21.71 -23.17
N GLN A 472 6.93 20.59 -23.48
CA GLN A 472 8.17 20.53 -24.26
C GLN A 472 7.90 20.47 -25.78
N PRO A 473 8.84 20.86 -26.64
CA PRO A 473 8.71 20.69 -28.09
C PRO A 473 8.46 19.24 -28.51
N GLY A 474 7.96 19.08 -29.74
CA GLY A 474 7.75 17.76 -30.34
C GLY A 474 9.08 16.98 -30.44
N THR A 475 9.01 15.67 -30.17
CA THR A 475 10.13 14.72 -30.26
C THR A 475 9.61 13.30 -30.43
N SER A 476 10.49 12.39 -30.85
CA SER A 476 10.24 10.96 -30.86
C SER A 476 11.50 10.21 -30.45
N SER A 477 11.35 9.12 -29.73
CA SER A 477 12.43 8.23 -29.33
C SER A 477 11.90 6.84 -29.07
N SER A 478 12.75 5.84 -29.17
CA SER A 478 12.50 4.45 -28.79
C SER A 478 13.78 3.84 -28.28
N GLY A 479 13.68 2.76 -27.53
CA GLY A 479 14.84 2.03 -27.01
C GLY A 479 14.42 0.71 -26.37
N SER A 480 15.42 -0.13 -26.19
CA SER A 480 15.27 -1.43 -25.52
C SER A 480 16.47 -1.71 -24.61
N VAL A 481 16.26 -2.51 -23.60
CA VAL A 481 17.29 -3.01 -22.69
C VAL A 481 16.92 -4.43 -22.29
N ASP A 482 17.89 -5.32 -22.27
CA ASP A 482 17.80 -6.65 -21.68
C ASP A 482 18.75 -6.76 -20.50
N GLU A 483 18.31 -7.44 -19.43
CA GLU A 483 19.08 -7.59 -18.19
C GLU A 483 18.81 -8.94 -17.51
N ASP A 484 19.86 -9.51 -16.95
CA ASP A 484 19.78 -10.69 -16.10
C ASP A 484 19.82 -10.31 -14.62
N GLY A 485 18.88 -10.84 -13.85
CA GLY A 485 18.78 -10.61 -12.42
C GLY A 485 18.83 -11.86 -11.58
N TRP A 486 19.46 -11.76 -10.41
CA TRP A 486 19.51 -12.82 -9.43
C TRP A 486 18.90 -12.37 -8.12
N SER A 487 17.95 -13.15 -7.62
CA SER A 487 17.47 -13.05 -6.25
C SER A 487 17.64 -14.39 -5.54
N GLY A 488 17.76 -14.34 -4.21
CA GLY A 488 18.03 -15.55 -3.45
C GLY A 488 17.83 -15.36 -1.97
N ARG A 489 17.82 -16.49 -1.26
CA ARG A 489 17.66 -16.54 0.18
C ARG A 489 18.49 -17.65 0.77
N LEU A 490 19.15 -17.35 1.88
CA LEU A 490 19.82 -18.33 2.73
C LEU A 490 19.35 -18.11 4.16
N GLY A 491 19.12 -19.18 4.90
CA GLY A 491 18.66 -19.04 6.26
C GLY A 491 18.83 -20.28 7.11
N VAL A 492 18.69 -20.08 8.40
CA VAL A 492 18.60 -21.15 9.40
C VAL A 492 17.38 -20.89 10.28
N GLN A 493 16.74 -21.95 10.70
CA GLN A 493 15.59 -21.92 11.59
C GLN A 493 15.80 -22.93 12.70
N TYR A 494 15.50 -22.53 13.92
CA TYR A 494 15.64 -23.39 15.09
C TYR A 494 14.42 -23.28 16.00
N ASP A 495 13.79 -24.41 16.26
CA ASP A 495 12.69 -24.52 17.24
C ASP A 495 13.31 -24.70 18.63
N LEU A 496 13.29 -23.64 19.45
CA LEU A 496 13.71 -23.68 20.86
C LEU A 496 12.79 -24.57 21.69
N SER A 497 11.52 -24.63 21.29
CA SER A 497 10.47 -25.52 21.82
C SER A 497 9.37 -25.67 20.77
N ASP A 498 8.37 -26.49 21.02
CA ASP A 498 7.21 -26.66 20.13
C ASP A 498 6.45 -25.33 19.89
N THR A 499 6.57 -24.39 20.80
CA THR A 499 5.86 -23.10 20.80
C THR A 499 6.75 -21.89 20.51
N VAL A 500 8.07 -22.07 20.36
CA VAL A 500 9.02 -20.98 20.12
C VAL A 500 9.95 -21.33 18.97
N THR A 501 9.84 -20.61 17.88
CA THR A 501 10.70 -20.73 16.69
C THR A 501 11.56 -19.47 16.52
N THR A 502 12.85 -19.64 16.24
CA THR A 502 13.78 -18.58 15.89
C THR A 502 14.31 -18.77 14.49
N TYR A 503 14.69 -17.70 13.83
CA TYR A 503 15.30 -17.77 12.50
C TYR A 503 16.31 -16.64 12.28
N LEU A 504 17.24 -16.87 11.36
CA LEU A 504 18.14 -15.89 10.80
C LEU A 504 18.19 -16.11 9.29
N THR A 505 17.94 -15.06 8.51
CA THR A 505 17.95 -15.12 7.04
C THR A 505 18.79 -14.00 6.45
N TYR A 506 19.45 -14.30 5.34
CA TYR A 506 19.97 -13.35 4.38
C TYR A 506 19.17 -13.49 3.10
N SER A 507 18.67 -12.37 2.57
CA SER A 507 17.87 -12.34 1.34
C SER A 507 18.39 -11.26 0.39
N ARG A 508 18.45 -11.60 -0.91
CA ARG A 508 18.75 -10.67 -1.99
C ARG A 508 17.53 -10.49 -2.86
N GLY A 509 17.12 -9.22 -3.07
CA GLY A 509 16.05 -8.83 -3.98
C GLY A 509 16.61 -8.23 -5.27
N TYR A 510 15.77 -8.23 -6.31
CA TYR A 510 16.05 -7.70 -7.63
C TYR A 510 14.80 -6.97 -8.16
N LYS A 511 15.00 -5.80 -8.74
CA LYS A 511 14.03 -5.05 -9.53
C LYS A 511 14.68 -4.70 -10.85
N GLY A 512 13.98 -4.91 -11.94
CA GLY A 512 14.48 -4.79 -13.31
C GLY A 512 15.00 -3.42 -13.71
N PRO A 513 15.58 -3.29 -14.91
CA PRO A 513 15.96 -2.02 -15.49
C PRO A 513 14.73 -1.15 -15.69
N ALA A 514 14.93 0.14 -15.95
CA ALA A 514 13.82 1.06 -16.12
C ALA A 514 14.11 2.12 -17.19
N TYR A 515 13.04 2.65 -17.79
CA TYR A 515 13.09 3.86 -18.61
C TYR A 515 12.21 4.95 -18.01
N ASN A 516 12.67 6.19 -18.09
CA ASN A 516 11.89 7.35 -17.67
C ASN A 516 10.95 7.82 -18.80
N VAL A 517 9.95 7.00 -19.11
CA VAL A 517 8.96 7.26 -20.17
C VAL A 517 7.79 8.05 -19.60
N PHE A 518 7.54 9.25 -20.10
CA PHE A 518 6.44 10.09 -19.65
C PHE A 518 6.20 11.25 -20.62
N PHE A 519 5.13 12.02 -20.40
CA PHE A 519 4.73 13.15 -21.28
C PHE A 519 5.89 14.08 -21.67
N ASN A 520 6.72 14.52 -20.71
CA ASN A 520 7.82 15.47 -20.94
C ASN A 520 9.20 14.81 -21.10
N MET A 521 9.26 13.57 -21.58
CA MET A 521 10.51 12.84 -21.81
C MET A 521 11.53 13.69 -22.58
N GLN A 522 12.79 13.69 -22.14
CA GLN A 522 13.91 14.44 -22.67
C GLN A 522 14.93 13.50 -23.33
N PRO A 523 15.85 13.99 -24.20
CA PRO A 523 16.89 13.14 -24.80
C PRO A 523 17.74 12.37 -23.79
N ARG A 524 17.95 12.89 -22.60
CA ARG A 524 18.70 12.22 -21.52
C ARG A 524 17.91 11.08 -20.84
N ASP A 525 16.59 11.04 -21.01
CA ASP A 525 15.73 9.99 -20.46
C ASP A 525 15.66 8.74 -21.36
N THR A 526 16.37 8.77 -22.52
CA THR A 526 16.50 7.64 -23.44
C THR A 526 17.53 6.59 -22.98
N GLU A 527 18.33 6.90 -21.95
CA GLU A 527 19.25 5.94 -21.34
C GLU A 527 18.49 5.10 -20.30
N ALA A 528 18.69 3.79 -20.38
CA ALA A 528 18.11 2.87 -19.39
C ALA A 528 18.76 3.07 -18.01
N LEU A 529 17.94 3.00 -16.97
CA LEU A 529 18.39 2.95 -15.59
C LEU A 529 18.81 1.53 -15.24
N LYS A 530 19.87 1.43 -14.43
CA LYS A 530 20.36 0.16 -13.93
C LYS A 530 19.33 -0.52 -13.02
N PRO A 531 19.31 -1.85 -12.97
CA PRO A 531 18.54 -2.61 -12.00
C PRO A 531 18.83 -2.18 -10.57
N GLU A 532 17.78 -2.16 -9.75
CA GLU A 532 17.88 -1.96 -8.31
C GLU A 532 18.04 -3.32 -7.61
N THR A 533 18.96 -3.42 -6.65
CA THR A 533 19.16 -4.64 -5.86
C THR A 533 19.08 -4.32 -4.38
N SER A 534 18.62 -5.30 -3.60
CA SER A 534 18.57 -5.20 -2.14
C SER A 534 19.26 -6.38 -1.47
N ASN A 535 19.91 -6.13 -0.33
CA ASN A 535 20.53 -7.14 0.51
C ASN A 535 20.04 -6.97 1.95
N THR A 536 19.39 -7.98 2.52
CA THR A 536 18.73 -7.89 3.82
C THR A 536 19.18 -9.01 4.74
N TRP A 537 19.56 -8.63 5.96
CA TRP A 537 19.68 -9.53 7.11
C TRP A 537 18.46 -9.37 7.99
N GLU A 538 17.84 -10.49 8.36
CA GLU A 538 16.70 -10.52 9.28
C GLU A 538 16.86 -11.63 10.30
N ALA A 539 16.66 -11.29 11.58
CA ALA A 539 16.57 -12.25 12.67
C ALA A 539 15.20 -12.10 13.35
N GLY A 540 14.55 -13.22 13.64
CA GLY A 540 13.24 -13.18 14.27
C GLY A 540 12.99 -14.28 15.27
N ILE A 541 12.02 -14.03 16.13
CA ILE A 541 11.47 -14.99 17.09
C ILE A 541 9.95 -14.97 16.99
N LYS A 542 9.35 -16.14 16.90
CA LYS A 542 7.91 -16.36 16.89
C LYS A 542 7.56 -17.27 18.05
N ALA A 543 6.68 -16.79 18.90
CA ALA A 543 6.32 -17.48 20.13
C ALA A 543 4.81 -17.56 20.31
N THR A 544 4.37 -18.70 20.82
CA THR A 544 3.02 -18.90 21.35
C THR A 544 3.17 -19.27 22.83
N SER A 545 2.44 -18.57 23.69
CA SER A 545 2.57 -18.72 25.14
C SER A 545 1.21 -18.70 25.84
N TRP A 546 1.19 -18.93 27.17
CA TRP A 546 -0.02 -18.93 27.97
C TRP A 546 -1.10 -19.90 27.44
N ASN A 547 -0.75 -21.16 27.17
CA ASN A 547 -1.66 -22.17 26.63
C ASN A 547 -2.33 -21.70 25.33
N ASN A 548 -1.56 -21.20 24.36
CA ASN A 548 -2.00 -20.66 23.06
C ASN A 548 -2.91 -19.41 23.15
N ARG A 549 -2.87 -18.68 24.28
CA ARG A 549 -3.61 -17.42 24.44
C ARG A 549 -2.86 -16.19 23.92
N LEU A 550 -1.53 -16.22 23.88
CA LEU A 550 -0.69 -15.12 23.40
C LEU A 550 0.21 -15.59 22.27
N THR A 551 0.12 -14.93 21.11
CA THR A 551 1.15 -15.01 20.06
C THR A 551 1.94 -13.72 20.03
N THR A 552 3.27 -13.84 19.82
CA THR A 552 4.20 -12.71 19.74
C THR A 552 5.22 -13.00 18.66
N ASN A 553 5.34 -12.13 17.68
CA ASN A 553 6.30 -12.22 16.58
C ASN A 553 7.17 -10.96 16.60
N LEU A 554 8.47 -11.13 16.80
CA LEU A 554 9.46 -10.06 16.82
C LEU A 554 10.47 -10.30 15.71
N ALA A 555 10.79 -9.25 14.94
CA ALA A 555 11.82 -9.26 13.93
C ALA A 555 12.74 -8.05 14.06
N VAL A 556 14.02 -8.23 13.79
CA VAL A 556 15.03 -7.17 13.66
C VAL A 556 15.65 -7.32 12.29
N PHE A 557 15.82 -6.24 11.57
CA PHE A 557 16.29 -6.26 10.20
C PHE A 557 17.26 -5.13 9.89
N HIS A 558 18.09 -5.35 8.87
CA HIS A 558 18.92 -4.35 8.21
C HIS A 558 18.96 -4.68 6.71
N SER A 559 18.66 -3.68 5.88
CA SER A 559 18.59 -3.81 4.42
C SER A 559 19.35 -2.67 3.75
N ASP A 560 20.18 -3.01 2.77
CA ASP A 560 20.87 -2.07 1.89
C ASP A 560 20.29 -2.20 0.48
N TYR A 561 20.09 -1.08 -0.19
CA TYR A 561 19.59 -0.99 -1.58
C TYR A 561 20.59 -0.23 -2.42
N ASP A 562 21.02 -0.83 -3.52
CA ASP A 562 21.91 -0.24 -4.51
C ASP A 562 21.14 0.16 -5.76
N ASN A 563 21.58 1.25 -6.42
CA ASN A 563 20.95 1.81 -7.62
C ASN A 563 19.47 2.15 -7.43
N TYR A 564 19.08 2.64 -6.23
CA TYR A 564 17.69 2.96 -5.91
C TYR A 564 17.05 3.86 -6.97
N GLN A 565 15.96 3.38 -7.57
CA GLN A 565 15.24 4.08 -8.64
C GLN A 565 14.20 5.02 -8.03
N ALA A 566 14.42 6.33 -8.11
CA ALA A 566 13.53 7.33 -7.53
C ALA A 566 13.32 8.55 -8.43
N ASN A 567 12.16 9.18 -8.31
CA ASN A 567 11.88 10.47 -8.94
C ASN A 567 12.58 11.60 -8.21
N PHE A 568 13.21 12.45 -8.99
CA PHE A 568 13.85 13.67 -8.57
C PHE A 568 13.28 14.87 -9.37
N PHE A 569 13.07 16.00 -8.70
CA PHE A 569 12.68 17.24 -9.37
C PHE A 569 13.93 17.95 -9.89
N ASP A 570 14.04 18.04 -11.21
CA ASP A 570 15.12 18.72 -11.91
C ASP A 570 14.60 20.01 -12.55
N THR A 571 15.48 20.98 -12.81
CA THR A 571 15.12 22.24 -13.48
C THR A 571 15.69 22.26 -14.88
N VAL A 572 14.82 22.23 -15.88
CA VAL A 572 15.19 22.31 -17.30
C VAL A 572 14.64 23.61 -17.90
N ALA A 573 15.49 24.45 -18.38
CA ALA A 573 15.12 25.75 -18.97
C ALA A 573 14.17 26.56 -18.05
N GLY A 574 14.45 26.56 -16.74
CA GLY A 574 13.66 27.27 -15.74
C GLY A 574 12.32 26.62 -15.35
N GLN A 575 12.04 25.42 -15.84
CA GLN A 575 10.84 24.65 -15.50
C GLN A 575 11.22 23.43 -14.65
N VAL A 576 10.43 23.16 -13.61
CA VAL A 576 10.56 21.94 -12.82
C VAL A 576 10.02 20.77 -13.64
N VAL A 577 10.84 19.76 -13.85
CA VAL A 577 10.47 18.49 -14.51
C VAL A 577 10.76 17.35 -13.56
N THR A 578 9.87 16.37 -13.49
CA THR A 578 10.12 15.14 -12.76
C THR A 578 11.05 14.27 -13.59
N ARG A 579 12.08 13.74 -12.97
CA ARG A 579 13.05 12.87 -13.61
C ARG A 579 13.28 11.63 -12.75
N LEU A 580 13.23 10.47 -13.37
CA LEU A 580 13.66 9.22 -12.76
C LEU A 580 15.18 9.09 -12.88
N ILE A 581 15.81 8.71 -11.80
CA ILE A 581 17.27 8.46 -11.75
C ILE A 581 17.58 7.24 -10.90
N ASN A 582 18.73 6.63 -11.09
CA ASN A 582 19.34 5.81 -10.04
C ASN A 582 19.86 6.80 -8.98
N ALA A 583 19.09 6.98 -7.91
CA ALA A 583 19.35 8.01 -6.90
C ALA A 583 20.54 7.70 -5.98
N GLY A 584 21.21 6.55 -6.16
CA GLY A 584 22.33 6.11 -5.36
C GLY A 584 21.98 4.93 -4.46
N SER A 585 22.41 4.94 -3.21
CA SER A 585 22.12 3.89 -2.23
C SER A 585 21.24 4.40 -1.10
N VAL A 586 20.40 3.50 -0.58
CA VAL A 586 19.56 3.75 0.58
C VAL A 586 19.61 2.55 1.52
N SER A 587 19.46 2.78 2.83
CA SER A 587 19.40 1.73 3.83
C SER A 587 18.17 1.85 4.70
N THR A 588 17.73 0.72 5.24
CA THR A 588 16.66 0.68 6.23
C THR A 588 16.96 -0.36 7.29
N GLU A 589 16.79 0.01 8.56
CA GLU A 589 16.99 -0.85 9.71
C GLU A 589 15.86 -0.66 10.71
N GLY A 590 15.58 -1.69 11.50
CA GLY A 590 14.49 -1.54 12.47
C GLY A 590 14.14 -2.77 13.26
N VAL A 591 13.06 -2.59 14.04
CA VAL A 591 12.47 -3.61 14.90
C VAL A 591 10.95 -3.61 14.69
N GLU A 592 10.38 -4.78 14.54
CA GLU A 592 8.94 -4.99 14.31
C GLU A 592 8.40 -6.00 15.30
N LEU A 593 7.22 -5.71 15.84
CA LEU A 593 6.49 -6.54 16.78
C LEU A 593 5.04 -6.67 16.33
N ASP A 594 4.54 -7.90 16.20
CA ASP A 594 3.13 -8.21 16.04
C ASP A 594 2.68 -9.09 17.21
N TYR A 595 1.50 -8.83 17.78
CA TYR A 595 0.96 -9.66 18.87
C TYR A 595 -0.55 -9.83 18.78
N ALA A 596 -1.03 -10.95 19.33
CA ALA A 596 -2.45 -11.18 19.59
C ALA A 596 -2.60 -11.91 20.93
N LEU A 597 -3.54 -11.45 21.76
CA LEU A 597 -3.84 -11.99 23.09
C LEU A 597 -5.34 -12.25 23.26
N GLN A 598 -5.71 -13.50 23.47
CA GLN A 598 -7.04 -13.85 23.96
C GLN A 598 -7.03 -13.74 25.48
N ALA A 599 -7.39 -12.57 26.02
CA ALA A 599 -7.31 -12.29 27.46
C ALA A 599 -8.36 -13.08 28.27
N THR A 600 -9.58 -13.17 27.76
CA THR A 600 -10.67 -14.04 28.24
C THR A 600 -11.36 -14.68 27.04
N GLN A 601 -12.40 -15.49 27.24
CA GLN A 601 -13.22 -16.01 26.14
C GLN A 601 -13.85 -14.88 25.31
N GLN A 602 -14.15 -13.75 25.94
CA GLN A 602 -14.84 -12.62 25.35
C GLN A 602 -13.91 -11.48 24.90
N LEU A 603 -12.71 -11.36 25.52
CA LEU A 603 -11.81 -10.20 25.32
C LEU A 603 -10.55 -10.60 24.56
N LYS A 604 -10.36 -9.98 23.40
CA LYS A 604 -9.17 -10.13 22.57
C LYS A 604 -8.45 -8.79 22.40
N PHE A 605 -7.16 -8.80 22.52
CA PHE A 605 -6.27 -7.69 22.11
C PHE A 605 -5.42 -8.12 20.93
N SER A 606 -5.14 -7.19 20.02
CA SER A 606 -4.16 -7.39 18.96
C SER A 606 -3.45 -6.07 18.65
N GLY A 607 -2.28 -6.16 18.06
CA GLY A 607 -1.57 -4.95 17.68
C GLY A 607 -0.23 -5.22 17.04
N ALA A 608 0.36 -4.12 16.57
CA ALA A 608 1.68 -4.13 15.95
C ALA A 608 2.40 -2.82 16.24
N LEU A 609 3.73 -2.90 16.31
CA LEU A 609 4.64 -1.78 16.48
C LEU A 609 5.80 -1.92 15.51
N ALA A 610 6.17 -0.86 14.83
CA ALA A 610 7.36 -0.80 14.01
C ALA A 610 8.20 0.43 14.36
N TYR A 611 9.49 0.22 14.55
CA TYR A 611 10.54 1.22 14.43
C TYR A 611 11.28 0.97 13.15
N THR A 612 11.30 1.94 12.24
CA THR A 612 11.94 1.85 10.93
C THR A 612 12.75 3.10 10.68
N ARG A 613 14.07 2.96 10.59
CA ARG A 613 14.96 4.05 10.21
C ARG A 613 15.39 3.84 8.76
N ALA A 614 14.75 4.52 7.82
CA ALA A 614 15.08 4.48 6.39
C ALA A 614 15.80 5.76 5.98
N ARG A 615 16.98 5.66 5.38
CA ARG A 615 17.87 6.78 5.08
C ARG A 615 18.45 6.70 3.67
N ILE A 616 18.71 7.87 3.13
CA ILE A 616 19.48 8.03 1.89
C ILE A 616 20.97 8.04 2.30
N ASP A 617 21.72 7.02 1.90
CA ASP A 617 23.14 6.91 2.26
C ASP A 617 23.98 7.71 1.27
N GLU A 618 23.76 7.52 -0.02
CA GLU A 618 24.41 8.26 -1.08
C GLU A 618 23.36 8.70 -2.11
N PHE A 619 23.33 9.99 -2.40
CA PHE A 619 22.45 10.57 -3.44
C PHE A 619 23.27 11.08 -4.62
N ALA A 620 23.05 10.50 -5.78
CA ALA A 620 23.70 10.86 -7.03
C ALA A 620 23.07 12.11 -7.62
N CYS A 621 23.55 13.29 -7.23
CA CYS A 621 23.08 14.55 -7.82
C CYS A 621 23.37 14.62 -9.30
N PRO A 622 22.40 15.03 -10.15
CA PRO A 622 22.63 15.27 -11.57
C PRO A 622 23.73 16.30 -11.80
N ALA A 623 24.49 16.16 -12.88
CA ALA A 623 25.54 17.11 -13.24
C ALA A 623 24.98 18.53 -13.38
N GLY A 624 25.59 19.51 -12.70
CA GLY A 624 25.15 20.90 -12.68
C GLY A 624 24.03 21.23 -11.69
N ALA A 625 23.56 20.26 -10.90
CA ALA A 625 22.59 20.51 -9.85
C ALA A 625 23.19 21.38 -8.72
N ALA A 626 22.33 22.15 -8.03
CA ALA A 626 22.75 22.95 -6.88
C ALA A 626 23.26 22.05 -5.73
N ALA A 627 24.13 22.58 -4.86
CA ALA A 627 24.65 21.83 -3.71
C ALA A 627 23.55 21.36 -2.73
N SER A 628 22.39 22.00 -2.72
CA SER A 628 21.19 21.59 -1.98
C SER A 628 20.57 20.28 -2.48
N CYS A 629 21.00 19.77 -3.64
CA CYS A 629 20.64 18.43 -4.12
C CYS A 629 21.14 17.33 -3.18
N ASN A 630 22.23 17.53 -2.46
CA ASN A 630 22.77 16.52 -1.56
C ASN A 630 21.87 16.33 -0.33
N VAL A 631 21.20 15.20 -0.30
CA VAL A 631 20.27 14.78 0.76
C VAL A 631 20.79 13.55 1.53
N ASN A 632 22.10 13.29 1.51
CA ASN A 632 22.71 12.19 2.25
C ASN A 632 22.40 12.26 3.76
N GLY A 633 22.10 11.11 4.34
CA GLY A 633 21.71 10.95 5.74
C GLY A 633 20.27 11.39 6.06
N LYS A 634 19.52 11.91 5.08
CA LYS A 634 18.12 12.33 5.26
C LYS A 634 17.16 11.13 5.20
N PRO A 635 15.96 11.26 5.81
CA PRO A 635 14.96 10.20 5.75
C PRO A 635 14.45 10.00 4.32
N LEU A 636 14.11 8.75 3.99
CA LEU A 636 13.35 8.43 2.77
C LEU A 636 11.92 8.99 2.88
N PRO A 637 11.34 9.44 1.76
CA PRO A 637 9.92 9.81 1.71
C PRO A 637 9.00 8.66 2.12
N PHE A 638 7.82 8.99 2.67
CA PHE A 638 6.80 8.03 3.10
C PHE A 638 7.27 7.05 4.18
N SER A 639 8.33 7.38 4.93
CA SER A 639 8.92 6.53 5.95
C SER A 639 8.90 7.22 7.33
N PRO A 640 7.80 7.16 8.09
CA PRO A 640 7.79 7.58 9.49
C PRO A 640 8.65 6.62 10.33
N ASP A 641 9.48 7.15 11.24
CA ASP A 641 10.37 6.32 12.07
C ASP A 641 9.59 5.38 13.01
N TRP A 642 8.41 5.80 13.48
CA TRP A 642 7.58 5.00 14.39
C TRP A 642 6.14 4.90 13.91
N LYS A 643 5.60 3.70 13.92
CA LYS A 643 4.16 3.44 13.75
C LYS A 643 3.69 2.40 14.75
N SER A 644 2.45 2.54 15.21
CA SER A 644 1.81 1.57 16.10
C SER A 644 0.33 1.42 15.77
N TYR A 645 -0.18 0.22 16.04
CA TYR A 645 -1.58 -0.13 15.96
C TYR A 645 -1.96 -0.98 17.16
N VAL A 646 -3.07 -0.68 17.80
CA VAL A 646 -3.62 -1.45 18.93
C VAL A 646 -5.11 -1.59 18.73
N ARG A 647 -5.62 -2.79 18.98
CA ARG A 647 -7.05 -3.12 18.90
C ARG A 647 -7.50 -3.89 20.11
N ALA A 648 -8.74 -3.64 20.56
CA ALA A 648 -9.46 -4.44 21.54
C ALA A 648 -10.84 -4.81 21.00
N ASP A 649 -11.19 -6.09 21.09
CA ASP A 649 -12.49 -6.64 20.74
C ASP A 649 -13.08 -7.30 21.99
N TYR A 650 -14.35 -6.99 22.30
CA TYR A 650 -15.05 -7.55 23.43
C TYR A 650 -16.46 -7.98 23.03
N THR A 651 -16.76 -9.26 23.22
CA THR A 651 -18.07 -9.86 22.93
C THR A 651 -18.81 -10.15 24.23
N ILE A 652 -20.04 -9.67 24.35
CA ILE A 652 -20.93 -9.89 25.49
C ILE A 652 -22.07 -10.77 25.01
N PRO A 653 -22.04 -12.08 25.31
CA PRO A 653 -23.17 -12.96 25.02
C PRO A 653 -24.36 -12.60 25.92
N LEU A 654 -25.57 -12.54 25.34
CA LEU A 654 -26.81 -12.29 26.06
C LEU A 654 -27.61 -13.60 26.21
N ASP A 655 -28.40 -13.69 27.29
CA ASP A 655 -29.20 -14.90 27.60
C ASP A 655 -30.23 -15.29 26.53
N ASN A 656 -30.57 -14.34 25.62
CA ASN A 656 -31.51 -14.57 24.52
C ASN A 656 -30.85 -15.05 23.21
N GLY A 657 -29.57 -15.40 23.24
CA GLY A 657 -28.80 -15.85 22.06
C GLY A 657 -28.27 -14.75 21.17
N LEU A 658 -28.37 -13.48 21.56
CA LEU A 658 -27.74 -12.35 20.90
C LEU A 658 -26.37 -12.08 21.48
N ASP A 659 -25.47 -11.52 20.67
CA ASP A 659 -24.17 -11.01 21.10
C ASP A 659 -24.11 -9.49 20.94
N ILE A 660 -23.58 -8.77 21.94
CA ILE A 660 -23.11 -7.40 21.78
C ILE A 660 -21.61 -7.45 21.53
N GLU A 661 -21.18 -6.92 20.38
CA GLU A 661 -19.78 -6.82 20.02
C GLU A 661 -19.30 -5.38 20.15
N LEU A 662 -18.22 -5.19 20.87
CA LEU A 662 -17.54 -3.89 21.02
C LEU A 662 -16.15 -4.01 20.41
N GLY A 663 -15.83 -3.12 19.48
CA GLY A 663 -14.52 -3.02 18.85
C GLY A 663 -13.96 -1.62 18.99
N THR A 664 -12.67 -1.49 19.27
CA THR A 664 -11.97 -0.20 19.22
C THR A 664 -10.55 -0.39 18.76
N ASP A 665 -10.06 0.53 17.94
CA ASP A 665 -8.69 0.54 17.50
C ASP A 665 -8.08 1.95 17.51
N TYR A 666 -6.78 2.02 17.75
CA TYR A 666 -5.98 3.23 17.69
C TYR A 666 -4.73 2.99 16.88
N SER A 667 -4.52 3.79 15.84
CA SER A 667 -3.30 3.83 15.06
C SER A 667 -2.56 5.14 15.31
N TRP A 668 -1.23 5.10 15.37
CA TRP A 668 -0.39 6.28 15.56
C TRP A 668 0.88 6.17 14.70
N GLN A 669 1.33 7.31 14.17
CA GLN A 669 2.62 7.44 13.50
C GLN A 669 3.36 8.71 13.89
N SER A 670 4.70 8.65 13.85
CA SER A 670 5.57 9.80 13.96
C SER A 670 5.47 10.71 12.73
N GLU A 671 6.17 11.84 12.75
CA GLU A 671 6.26 12.72 11.58
C GLU A 671 6.82 11.98 10.35
N VAL A 672 6.39 12.42 9.16
CA VAL A 672 6.81 11.84 7.88
C VAL A 672 7.10 12.94 6.85
N GLN A 673 8.19 12.77 6.10
CA GLN A 673 8.53 13.58 4.93
C GLN A 673 7.96 12.93 3.67
N TYR A 674 7.41 13.72 2.74
CA TYR A 674 6.86 13.22 1.47
C TYR A 674 7.70 13.53 0.24
N ASP A 675 8.72 14.40 0.38
CA ASP A 675 9.55 14.87 -0.72
C ASP A 675 11.02 14.45 -0.54
N ILE A 676 11.61 13.80 -1.54
CA ILE A 676 13.01 13.38 -1.51
C ILE A 676 13.95 14.59 -1.40
N SER A 677 13.58 15.77 -1.91
CA SER A 677 14.35 17.02 -1.78
C SER A 677 14.28 17.62 -0.36
N GLN A 678 13.53 17.00 0.56
CA GLN A 678 13.40 17.43 1.96
C GLN A 678 12.79 18.82 2.14
N ASN A 679 11.85 19.22 1.28
CA ASN A 679 11.13 20.47 1.43
C ASN A 679 10.43 20.47 2.81
N VAL A 680 10.68 21.51 3.63
CA VAL A 680 10.15 21.62 5.00
C VAL A 680 8.62 21.74 5.04
N ASP A 681 8.01 22.21 3.97
CA ASP A 681 6.57 22.41 3.85
C ASP A 681 5.82 21.15 3.37
N THR A 682 6.54 20.08 2.99
CA THR A 682 5.96 18.78 2.61
C THR A 682 6.09 17.72 3.71
N LYS A 683 6.09 18.15 4.97
CA LYS A 683 6.23 17.30 6.14
C LYS A 683 4.92 17.24 6.92
N GLN A 684 4.39 16.03 7.13
CA GLN A 684 3.25 15.78 8.01
C GLN A 684 3.76 15.52 9.43
N GLY A 685 3.27 16.28 10.40
CA GLY A 685 3.55 16.03 11.82
C GLY A 685 2.93 14.74 12.32
N ALA A 686 3.38 14.26 13.47
CA ALA A 686 2.83 13.06 14.11
C ALA A 686 1.32 13.18 14.35
N TYR A 687 0.60 12.05 14.14
CA TYR A 687 -0.84 11.99 14.37
C TYR A 687 -1.28 10.59 14.78
N GLY A 688 -2.50 10.50 15.36
CA GLY A 688 -3.16 9.25 15.67
C GLY A 688 -4.64 9.31 15.34
N LEU A 689 -5.19 8.16 14.96
CA LEU A 689 -6.60 7.99 14.59
C LEU A 689 -7.23 6.96 15.52
N TRP A 690 -8.39 7.29 16.04
CA TRP A 690 -9.15 6.43 16.93
C TRP A 690 -10.47 6.06 16.28
N ASN A 691 -10.77 4.75 16.24
CA ASN A 691 -12.01 4.21 15.70
C ASN A 691 -12.69 3.33 16.76
N ALA A 692 -14.01 3.23 16.69
CA ALA A 692 -14.77 2.32 17.53
C ALA A 692 -16.03 1.82 16.81
N SER A 693 -16.51 0.66 17.25
CA SER A 693 -17.74 0.06 16.75
C SER A 693 -18.52 -0.60 17.89
N VAL A 694 -19.82 -0.64 17.74
CA VAL A 694 -20.73 -1.45 18.55
C VAL A 694 -21.68 -2.18 17.63
N ALA A 695 -21.84 -3.49 17.82
CA ALA A 695 -22.77 -4.28 17.03
C ALA A 695 -23.66 -5.14 17.93
N LEU A 696 -24.85 -5.44 17.41
CA LEU A 696 -25.73 -6.48 17.91
C LEU A 696 -25.82 -7.57 16.83
N ALA A 697 -25.51 -8.80 17.19
CA ALA A 697 -25.47 -9.93 16.28
C ALA A 697 -26.35 -11.09 16.78
N ASP A 698 -26.95 -11.80 15.83
CA ASP A 698 -27.63 -13.07 16.02
C ASP A 698 -27.07 -14.07 15.00
N TYR A 699 -26.05 -14.78 15.38
CA TYR A 699 -25.38 -15.73 14.50
C TYR A 699 -26.23 -16.96 14.19
N SER A 700 -27.21 -17.30 15.07
CA SER A 700 -28.14 -18.40 14.83
C SER A 700 -29.14 -18.09 13.72
N ASN A 701 -29.53 -16.83 13.62
CA ASN A 701 -30.40 -16.31 12.56
C ASN A 701 -29.63 -15.56 11.47
N GLY A 702 -28.31 -15.50 11.53
CA GLY A 702 -27.43 -14.94 10.49
C GLY A 702 -27.63 -13.45 10.25
N TRP A 703 -27.81 -12.60 11.30
CA TRP A 703 -27.86 -11.15 11.10
C TRP A 703 -26.97 -10.39 12.08
N ARG A 704 -26.46 -9.25 11.61
CA ARG A 704 -25.61 -8.33 12.39
C ARG A 704 -25.95 -6.89 12.04
N VAL A 705 -26.11 -6.03 13.04
CA VAL A 705 -26.31 -4.58 12.93
C VAL A 705 -25.21 -3.89 13.69
N ALA A 706 -24.43 -3.03 13.03
CA ALA A 706 -23.32 -2.32 13.65
C ALA A 706 -23.43 -0.80 13.47
N LEU A 707 -23.01 -0.08 14.50
CA LEU A 707 -22.70 1.35 14.46
C LEU A 707 -21.18 1.49 14.45
N LEU A 708 -20.65 2.27 13.52
CA LEU A 708 -19.22 2.52 13.39
C LEU A 708 -18.95 4.02 13.53
N GLY A 709 -17.89 4.35 14.27
CA GLY A 709 -17.35 5.70 14.35
C GLY A 709 -15.89 5.67 13.94
N LYS A 710 -15.54 6.50 12.97
CA LYS A 710 -14.18 6.63 12.42
C LYS A 710 -13.60 7.98 12.78
N ASN A 711 -12.28 8.00 13.02
CA ASN A 711 -11.55 9.20 13.42
C ASN A 711 -12.26 9.96 14.55
N LEU A 712 -12.59 9.28 15.64
CA LEU A 712 -13.39 9.85 16.76
C LEU A 712 -12.74 11.07 17.40
N ALA A 713 -11.40 11.19 17.31
CA ALA A 713 -10.64 12.33 17.78
C ALA A 713 -10.72 13.56 16.83
N ASP A 714 -11.39 13.45 15.68
CA ASP A 714 -11.56 14.49 14.66
C ASP A 714 -10.22 15.10 14.21
N LYS A 715 -9.26 14.21 13.91
CA LYS A 715 -7.88 14.60 13.56
C LYS A 715 -7.71 14.72 12.05
N SER A 716 -7.58 15.97 11.55
CA SER A 716 -7.16 16.19 10.16
C SER A 716 -5.69 15.81 9.96
N TYR A 717 -5.39 15.13 8.88
CA TYR A 717 -4.06 14.71 8.47
C TYR A 717 -3.94 14.66 6.95
N SER A 718 -2.73 14.55 6.43
CA SER A 718 -2.47 14.50 4.99
C SER A 718 -1.66 13.25 4.66
N PRO A 719 -2.19 12.30 3.87
CA PRO A 719 -1.42 11.15 3.39
C PRO A 719 -0.39 11.53 2.32
N LEU A 720 -0.50 12.74 1.75
CA LEU A 720 0.45 13.34 0.82
C LEU A 720 0.47 14.85 0.98
N LEU A 721 1.67 15.44 1.01
CA LEU A 721 1.95 16.87 0.82
C LEU A 721 2.94 17.01 -0.32
N ALA A 722 2.66 17.88 -1.28
CA ALA A 722 3.55 18.12 -2.40
C ALA A 722 3.60 19.61 -2.80
N SER A 723 4.70 20.02 -3.44
CA SER A 723 4.92 21.39 -3.86
C SER A 723 4.45 21.61 -5.30
N GLY A 724 3.66 22.67 -5.52
CA GLY A 724 3.31 23.20 -6.85
C GLY A 724 4.09 24.47 -7.19
N GLY A 725 5.24 24.72 -6.54
CA GLY A 725 6.06 25.90 -6.75
C GLY A 725 5.57 27.10 -5.94
N SER A 726 4.42 27.67 -6.27
CA SER A 726 3.84 28.81 -5.55
C SER A 726 2.95 28.42 -4.35
N TYR A 727 2.73 27.16 -4.16
CA TYR A 727 1.85 26.59 -3.12
C TYR A 727 2.28 25.18 -2.73
N ILE A 728 1.77 24.73 -1.56
CA ILE A 728 1.78 23.33 -1.15
C ILE A 728 0.34 22.82 -1.21
N TYR A 729 0.16 21.60 -1.71
CA TYR A 729 -1.14 20.94 -1.72
C TYR A 729 -1.11 19.63 -0.93
N ARG A 730 -2.27 19.22 -0.45
CA ARG A 730 -2.48 17.98 0.30
C ARG A 730 -3.46 17.07 -0.43
N ALA A 731 -3.33 15.78 -0.24
CA ALA A 731 -4.44 14.86 -0.46
C ALA A 731 -5.32 14.84 0.79
N VAL A 732 -6.64 14.85 0.59
CA VAL A 732 -7.64 14.77 1.66
C VAL A 732 -8.12 13.32 1.73
N PRO A 733 -7.87 12.59 2.83
CA PRO A 733 -8.36 11.21 2.97
C PRO A 733 -9.86 11.19 3.29
N ARG A 734 -10.50 10.02 3.11
CA ARG A 734 -11.91 9.84 3.47
C ARG A 734 -12.17 10.13 4.95
N ASP A 735 -11.24 9.76 5.82
CA ASP A 735 -11.30 9.92 7.27
C ASP A 735 -10.52 11.16 7.78
N ASP A 736 -10.46 12.21 6.97
CA ASP A 736 -9.91 13.52 7.39
C ASP A 736 -10.73 14.16 8.53
N GLU A 737 -12.01 13.82 8.60
CA GLU A 737 -12.94 14.19 9.66
C GLU A 737 -13.50 12.94 10.33
N ARG A 738 -14.04 13.16 11.54
CA ARG A 738 -14.86 12.17 12.21
C ARG A 738 -16.14 11.91 11.41
N TYR A 739 -16.42 10.63 11.16
CA TYR A 739 -17.67 10.21 10.51
C TYR A 739 -18.26 8.97 11.16
N PHE A 740 -19.56 8.78 10.98
CA PHE A 740 -20.30 7.66 11.55
C PHE A 740 -21.05 6.90 10.47
N GLY A 741 -21.33 5.64 10.74
CA GLY A 741 -22.10 4.80 9.84
C GLY A 741 -22.84 3.68 10.53
N VAL A 742 -23.77 3.10 9.77
CA VAL A 742 -24.53 1.88 10.12
C VAL A 742 -24.19 0.82 9.09
N GLN A 743 -23.97 -0.40 9.53
CA GLN A 743 -23.81 -1.58 8.69
C GLN A 743 -24.84 -2.63 9.09
N LEU A 744 -25.49 -3.19 8.09
CA LEU A 744 -26.48 -4.26 8.21
C LEU A 744 -25.99 -5.46 7.41
N ARG A 745 -25.83 -6.60 8.02
CA ARG A 745 -25.49 -7.85 7.35
C ARG A 745 -26.52 -8.92 7.62
N LYS A 746 -26.89 -9.66 6.57
CA LYS A 746 -27.74 -10.84 6.65
C LYS A 746 -27.06 -11.99 5.89
N ASP A 747 -26.74 -13.05 6.60
CA ASP A 747 -26.29 -14.32 6.06
C ASP A 747 -27.47 -15.29 5.95
N PHE A 748 -27.52 -16.17 4.93
CA PHE A 748 -28.60 -17.14 4.66
C PHE A 748 -28.12 -18.37 3.93
#